data_fb1dfccfe45ce30ab4a92d778fbd7a17
#
_entry.id   fb1dfccfe45ce30ab4a92d778fbd7a17
#
_cell.length_a   1.000
_cell.length_b   1.000
_cell.length_c   1.000
_cell.angle_alpha   90.00
_cell.angle_beta   90.00
_cell.angle_gamma   90.00
#
_symmetry.space_group_name_H-M   'P 1'
#
loop_
_entity.id
_entity.type
_entity.pdbx_description
1 polymer ?
#
loop_
_entity_poly.entity_id
_entity_poly.type
_entity_poly.pdbx_seq_one_letter_code
_entity_poly.pdbx_strand_id
1 'polypeptide(L)'
;MTRALRLSWLIVALAGGCGAARAAAPFADVIPAPAQVAPEGGSFALRAGTPISIPHGRAAARIAAYLSGELRASHGLGLPVRTRGGTALPTGAIALVLDPPAAGASPESYALSVAPEGVVVRAGDPRGLFYGAVTLWQLATAAPLAAGAVTLPAMRIGDTPRFRWRGLMLDSARHFQSPGFILRTLDWMALHKLNVLGWHLTDDQAWRLEIKRYPRLTRIGAWRVPAGSAALHDIDPATGRPRLYGGYYTQEEVRRIVAYAADRNITIVPEIDMPGHATAAIVAYPQLASTDSPPTAVPADWGVYPNLFNVEDSTFSFLERVLDEVMALFPGAFVHTGGDEAVKDQWRASARIQARMRALGVPDEAALQGYFTARVGRYLAAHGRRLIGWDEILEGGVPADAAVMSWRGVAGAIAAAASGHDTVLSPAPTLYLDNRQGGGPDEPPGRGTVIRLEDVYRFDPLPGPLARDAQHVLGVQANLWTEHIRTAADAEYMTWPRAAALAEVGWSAPARLDWDGFRMRLAAEFTRYRALGIHYSDDVFAPPRLLAPFDRHFSQDLKTCASKLVLNLEDDAPLAGPRAVFLVDIMEPCWLMPAVDLSRPLTLTAAVGQVPFNFQIRQDVGKIRLDAPRTPAGELEVRLDGCDGSPALTLPLAPAAANDAVTVLPRAALPRAGGVHTLCFRFAQRGLDPLWAIDWVQLSP
;
A
#
# COMPACT_ATOMS: atom_id res chain seq x y z
N MET A 1 43.35 17.53 -72.07
CA MET A 1 41.90 17.73 -72.24
C MET A 1 41.24 17.23 -70.98
N THR A 2 41.09 18.10 -70.01
CA THR A 2 40.63 17.83 -68.64
C THR A 2 39.32 18.55 -68.45
N ARG A 3 38.23 17.80 -68.26
CA ARG A 3 36.93 18.36 -67.88
C ARG A 3 36.78 18.35 -66.37
N ALA A 4 36.70 19.51 -65.75
CA ALA A 4 36.36 19.68 -64.36
C ALA A 4 34.86 19.62 -64.14
N LEU A 5 34.40 18.69 -63.29
CA LEU A 5 33.02 18.66 -62.80
C LEU A 5 32.92 19.66 -61.63
N ARG A 6 32.05 20.63 -61.77
CA ARG A 6 31.62 21.49 -60.64
C ARG A 6 30.49 20.81 -59.87
N LEU A 7 30.71 20.53 -58.60
CA LEU A 7 29.70 20.11 -57.65
C LEU A 7 29.00 21.35 -57.07
N SER A 8 27.76 21.55 -57.40
CA SER A 8 26.91 22.61 -56.78
C SER A 8 26.34 22.11 -55.46
N TRP A 9 26.66 22.75 -54.37
CA TRP A 9 26.05 22.53 -53.08
C TRP A 9 24.71 23.27 -53.02
N LEU A 10 23.59 22.52 -52.91
CA LEU A 10 22.27 23.05 -52.64
C LEU A 10 22.16 23.20 -51.11
N ILE A 11 22.19 24.46 -50.63
CA ILE A 11 21.89 24.81 -49.22
C ILE A 11 20.36 24.78 -49.08
N VAL A 12 19.85 23.72 -48.42
CA VAL A 12 18.43 23.73 -48.00
C VAL A 12 18.38 24.48 -46.66
N ALA A 13 17.85 25.67 -46.71
CA ALA A 13 17.48 26.44 -45.52
C ALA A 13 16.32 25.75 -44.81
N LEU A 14 16.59 25.02 -43.72
CA LEU A 14 15.58 24.60 -42.77
C LEU A 14 15.06 25.85 -42.05
N ALA A 15 13.89 26.34 -42.44
CA ALA A 15 13.12 27.32 -41.66
C ALA A 15 12.73 26.63 -40.34
N GLY A 16 13.47 26.93 -39.30
CA GLY A 16 13.14 26.55 -37.92
C GLY A 16 11.80 27.20 -37.54
N GLY A 17 10.73 26.42 -37.62
CA GLY A 17 9.47 26.79 -36.96
C GLY A 17 9.75 26.84 -35.45
N CYS A 18 9.81 28.08 -34.87
CA CYS A 18 9.64 28.26 -33.45
C CYS A 18 8.27 27.69 -33.06
N GLY A 19 8.25 26.44 -32.68
CA GLY A 19 7.12 25.89 -31.94
C GLY A 19 6.98 26.72 -30.67
N ALA A 20 5.99 27.61 -30.63
CA ALA A 20 5.60 28.23 -29.37
C ALA A 20 5.38 27.11 -28.37
N ALA A 21 6.24 27.04 -27.37
CA ALA A 21 6.01 26.18 -26.22
C ALA A 21 4.60 26.54 -25.72
N ARG A 22 3.66 25.63 -25.88
CA ARG A 22 2.31 25.76 -25.40
C ARG A 22 2.46 25.90 -23.89
N ALA A 23 2.27 27.12 -23.36
CA ALA A 23 2.28 27.35 -21.94
C ALA A 23 1.34 26.33 -21.32
N ALA A 24 1.86 25.43 -20.52
CA ALA A 24 1.06 24.44 -19.83
C ALA A 24 -0.06 25.18 -19.11
N ALA A 25 -1.29 24.70 -19.29
CA ALA A 25 -2.42 25.36 -18.67
C ALA A 25 -2.18 25.39 -17.14
N PRO A 26 -2.41 26.52 -16.45
CA PRO A 26 -2.00 26.75 -15.06
C PRO A 26 -2.60 25.77 -14.03
N PHE A 27 -3.57 24.96 -14.43
CA PHE A 27 -4.20 23.90 -13.65
C PHE A 27 -3.61 22.49 -13.92
N ALA A 28 -2.54 22.40 -14.73
CA ALA A 28 -1.87 21.14 -15.04
C ALA A 28 -1.23 20.48 -13.81
N ASP A 29 -1.04 21.22 -12.72
CA ASP A 29 -0.23 20.80 -11.57
C ASP A 29 -1.06 20.43 -10.32
N VAL A 30 -2.34 20.08 -10.50
CA VAL A 30 -3.25 19.65 -9.40
C VAL A 30 -3.62 18.18 -9.56
N ILE A 31 -3.42 17.38 -8.50
CA ILE A 31 -3.83 15.97 -8.39
C ILE A 31 -4.67 15.80 -7.10
N PRO A 32 -5.90 15.29 -7.21
CA PRO A 32 -6.68 14.91 -8.40
C PRO A 32 -7.07 16.09 -9.31
N ALA A 33 -7.20 15.80 -10.62
CA ALA A 33 -7.64 16.79 -11.59
C ALA A 33 -9.06 17.28 -11.29
N PRO A 34 -9.30 18.62 -11.21
CA PRO A 34 -10.62 19.15 -10.95
C PRO A 34 -11.62 18.89 -12.10
N ALA A 35 -12.89 18.77 -11.74
CA ALA A 35 -13.97 18.48 -12.71
C ALA A 35 -14.10 19.57 -13.78
N GLN A 36 -13.99 20.85 -13.40
CA GLN A 36 -14.09 22.01 -14.30
C GLN A 36 -13.03 23.04 -13.96
N VAL A 37 -12.37 23.57 -14.98
CA VAL A 37 -11.41 24.67 -14.87
C VAL A 37 -11.63 25.64 -16.02
N ALA A 38 -11.80 26.91 -15.69
CA ALA A 38 -11.92 27.99 -16.65
C ALA A 38 -10.84 29.04 -16.36
N PRO A 39 -9.82 29.19 -17.22
CA PRO A 39 -8.85 30.28 -17.11
C PRO A 39 -9.53 31.66 -17.26
N GLU A 40 -9.02 32.64 -16.49
CA GLU A 40 -9.43 34.02 -16.54
C GLU A 40 -8.22 34.95 -16.74
N GLY A 41 -8.46 36.21 -17.04
CA GLY A 41 -7.37 37.18 -17.23
C GLY A 41 -6.82 37.72 -15.93
N GLY A 42 -5.49 37.87 -15.85
CA GLY A 42 -4.79 38.39 -14.69
C GLY A 42 -4.22 37.35 -13.75
N SER A 43 -3.82 37.78 -12.56
CA SER A 43 -3.23 36.90 -11.52
C SER A 43 -3.35 37.52 -10.14
N PHE A 44 -3.26 36.70 -9.11
CA PHE A 44 -3.20 37.11 -7.71
C PHE A 44 -1.80 36.81 -7.14
N ALA A 45 -1.20 37.80 -6.47
CA ALA A 45 0.10 37.64 -5.80
C ALA A 45 -0.12 37.22 -4.33
N LEU A 46 0.05 35.93 -4.04
CA LEU A 46 0.00 35.38 -2.68
C LEU A 46 1.32 35.65 -1.97
N ARG A 47 1.29 36.36 -0.83
CA ARG A 47 2.48 36.78 -0.07
C ARG A 47 2.35 36.44 1.40
N ALA A 48 3.44 36.42 2.11
CA ALA A 48 3.42 36.43 3.58
C ALA A 48 2.59 37.61 4.08
N GLY A 49 1.70 37.36 5.07
CA GLY A 49 0.77 38.37 5.57
C GLY A 49 -0.54 38.51 4.78
N THR A 50 -0.71 37.86 3.62
CA THR A 50 -2.03 37.77 2.96
C THR A 50 -3.06 37.18 3.94
N PRO A 51 -4.16 37.89 4.28
CA PRO A 51 -5.07 37.37 5.29
C PRO A 51 -5.97 36.27 4.73
N ILE A 52 -6.27 35.28 5.56
CA ILE A 52 -7.35 34.31 5.32
C ILE A 52 -8.59 34.81 6.07
N SER A 53 -9.58 35.26 5.31
CA SER A 53 -10.85 35.77 5.84
C SER A 53 -11.88 34.65 5.96
N ILE A 54 -12.41 34.44 7.15
CA ILE A 54 -13.33 33.33 7.44
C ILE A 54 -14.67 33.85 8.00
N PRO A 55 -15.78 33.12 7.80
CA PRO A 55 -17.00 33.35 8.59
C PRO A 55 -16.79 32.91 10.05
N HIS A 56 -17.70 33.30 10.93
CA HIS A 56 -17.72 32.74 12.27
C HIS A 56 -17.93 31.22 12.24
N GLY A 57 -17.19 30.49 13.10
CA GLY A 57 -17.37 29.06 13.27
C GLY A 57 -16.07 28.26 13.36
N ARG A 58 -16.10 27.19 14.15
CA ARG A 58 -14.92 26.34 14.41
C ARG A 58 -14.39 25.65 13.15
N ALA A 59 -15.28 25.17 12.28
CA ALA A 59 -14.89 24.46 11.05
C ALA A 59 -14.07 25.35 10.12
N ALA A 60 -14.54 26.58 9.82
CA ALA A 60 -13.82 27.54 8.98
C ALA A 60 -12.47 27.94 9.59
N ALA A 61 -12.42 28.14 10.92
CA ALA A 61 -11.18 28.47 11.62
C ALA A 61 -10.14 27.34 11.53
N ARG A 62 -10.58 26.10 11.68
CA ARG A 62 -9.72 24.90 11.53
C ARG A 62 -9.17 24.76 10.12
N ILE A 63 -10.01 24.90 9.11
CA ILE A 63 -9.60 24.81 7.68
C ILE A 63 -8.61 25.93 7.33
N ALA A 64 -8.85 27.16 7.81
CA ALA A 64 -7.92 28.26 7.60
C ALA A 64 -6.58 28.05 8.31
N ALA A 65 -6.59 27.51 9.53
CA ALA A 65 -5.38 27.16 10.26
C ALA A 65 -4.59 26.07 9.54
N TYR A 66 -5.27 25.04 9.02
CA TYR A 66 -4.67 23.99 8.20
C TYR A 66 -4.00 24.59 6.94
N LEU A 67 -4.73 25.35 6.12
CA LEU A 67 -4.18 25.99 4.91
C LEU A 67 -2.98 26.89 5.23
N SER A 68 -3.06 27.72 6.29
CA SER A 68 -1.95 28.58 6.72
C SER A 68 -0.75 27.75 7.19
N GLY A 69 -0.97 26.63 7.89
CA GLY A 69 0.04 25.69 8.33
C GLY A 69 0.78 25.06 7.15
N GLU A 70 0.05 24.52 6.19
CA GLU A 70 0.61 23.87 5.00
C GLU A 70 1.39 24.85 4.11
N LEU A 71 0.89 26.06 3.89
CA LEU A 71 1.60 27.10 3.13
C LEU A 71 2.85 27.61 3.86
N ARG A 72 2.83 27.62 5.19
CA ARG A 72 4.03 27.95 5.98
C ARG A 72 5.07 26.85 5.90
N ALA A 73 4.67 25.59 6.02
CA ALA A 73 5.58 24.44 5.95
C ALA A 73 6.22 24.29 4.57
N SER A 74 5.42 24.45 3.49
CA SER A 74 5.90 24.25 2.12
C SER A 74 6.60 25.46 1.50
N HIS A 75 6.20 26.71 1.84
CA HIS A 75 6.68 27.94 1.17
C HIS A 75 7.12 29.03 2.14
N GLY A 76 7.11 28.80 3.45
CA GLY A 76 7.42 29.83 4.45
C GLY A 76 6.39 30.97 4.52
N LEU A 77 5.21 30.82 3.85
CA LEU A 77 4.20 31.86 3.81
C LEU A 77 3.30 31.81 5.06
N GLY A 78 3.52 32.69 6.00
CA GLY A 78 2.63 32.87 7.15
C GLY A 78 1.41 33.71 6.80
N LEU A 79 0.22 33.12 6.82
CA LEU A 79 -1.05 33.76 6.47
C LEU A 79 -1.90 33.97 7.74
N PRO A 80 -2.16 35.24 8.19
CA PRO A 80 -2.97 35.49 9.36
C PRO A 80 -4.44 35.18 9.10
N VAL A 81 -5.09 34.46 10.02
CA VAL A 81 -6.52 34.15 9.96
C VAL A 81 -7.32 35.30 10.62
N ARG A 82 -8.34 35.81 9.93
CA ARG A 82 -9.20 36.89 10.39
C ARG A 82 -10.68 36.53 10.23
N THR A 83 -11.46 36.64 11.27
CA THR A 83 -12.91 36.47 11.21
C THR A 83 -13.57 37.73 10.66
N ARG A 84 -14.46 37.59 9.68
CA ARG A 84 -15.22 38.71 9.11
C ARG A 84 -16.58 38.87 9.76
N GLY A 85 -17.00 40.11 9.97
CA GLY A 85 -18.29 40.45 10.60
C GLY A 85 -19.47 40.59 9.64
N GLY A 86 -19.28 40.32 8.32
CA GLY A 86 -20.34 40.51 7.29
C GLY A 86 -20.13 39.64 6.07
N THR A 87 -20.95 39.85 5.02
CA THR A 87 -20.92 39.10 3.76
C THR A 87 -19.91 39.66 2.75
N ALA A 88 -19.46 40.91 2.89
CA ALA A 88 -18.50 41.54 2.00
C ALA A 88 -17.13 40.78 2.06
N LEU A 89 -16.59 40.48 0.88
CA LEU A 89 -15.31 39.82 0.74
C LEU A 89 -14.18 40.85 0.67
N PRO A 90 -13.13 40.72 1.46
CA PRO A 90 -12.04 41.70 1.47
C PRO A 90 -11.15 41.50 0.23
N THR A 91 -10.73 42.63 -0.38
CA THR A 91 -9.71 42.66 -1.42
C THR A 91 -8.35 42.30 -0.87
N GLY A 92 -7.52 41.63 -1.70
CA GLY A 92 -6.16 41.21 -1.32
C GLY A 92 -6.11 40.08 -0.32
N ALA A 93 -7.18 39.29 -0.18
CA ALA A 93 -7.33 38.22 0.78
C ALA A 93 -7.70 36.87 0.14
N ILE A 94 -7.54 35.81 0.90
CA ILE A 94 -8.18 34.51 0.65
C ILE A 94 -9.47 34.50 1.49
N ALA A 95 -10.62 34.37 0.85
CA ALA A 95 -11.90 34.27 1.54
C ALA A 95 -12.43 32.84 1.54
N LEU A 96 -12.65 32.26 2.71
CA LEU A 96 -13.37 31.00 2.87
C LEU A 96 -14.86 31.31 3.10
N VAL A 97 -15.75 30.71 2.31
CA VAL A 97 -17.18 30.99 2.33
C VAL A 97 -17.96 29.69 2.47
N LEU A 98 -18.81 29.62 3.50
CA LEU A 98 -19.80 28.56 3.65
C LEU A 98 -21.15 29.12 3.23
N ASP A 99 -21.66 28.63 2.12
CA ASP A 99 -22.99 28.95 1.61
C ASP A 99 -23.99 27.87 2.06
N PRO A 100 -25.31 28.12 2.01
CA PRO A 100 -26.27 27.03 2.16
C PRO A 100 -26.05 25.95 1.11
N PRO A 101 -26.09 24.64 1.47
CA PRO A 101 -25.88 23.57 0.51
C PRO A 101 -26.95 23.57 -0.59
N ALA A 102 -26.53 23.44 -1.85
CA ALA A 102 -27.46 23.24 -2.95
C ALA A 102 -28.10 21.84 -2.85
N ALA A 103 -29.39 21.72 -3.17
CA ALA A 103 -30.09 20.45 -3.15
C ALA A 103 -29.41 19.42 -4.05
N GLY A 104 -29.13 18.23 -3.52
CA GLY A 104 -28.46 17.14 -4.24
C GLY A 104 -26.97 17.30 -4.48
N ALA A 105 -26.34 18.40 -4.07
CA ALA A 105 -24.90 18.57 -4.20
C ALA A 105 -24.15 17.65 -3.22
N SER A 106 -23.01 17.09 -3.67
CA SER A 106 -22.11 16.38 -2.76
C SER A 106 -21.61 17.34 -1.67
N PRO A 107 -21.57 16.91 -0.42
CA PRO A 107 -21.00 17.73 0.66
C PRO A 107 -19.50 18.01 0.48
N GLU A 108 -18.82 17.29 -0.40
CA GLU A 108 -17.40 17.48 -0.72
C GLU A 108 -17.19 18.42 -1.93
N SER A 109 -18.28 18.91 -2.57
CA SER A 109 -18.21 19.85 -3.69
C SER A 109 -17.76 21.23 -3.25
N TYR A 110 -16.98 21.90 -4.10
CA TYR A 110 -16.52 23.28 -3.88
C TYR A 110 -16.38 24.06 -5.20
N ALA A 111 -16.33 25.37 -5.05
CA ALA A 111 -15.90 26.30 -6.09
C ALA A 111 -14.71 27.12 -5.59
N LEU A 112 -13.71 27.31 -6.45
CA LEU A 112 -12.55 28.15 -6.16
C LEU A 112 -12.42 29.18 -7.29
N SER A 113 -12.27 30.44 -6.94
CA SER A 113 -12.01 31.53 -7.84
C SER A 113 -10.75 32.27 -7.46
N VAL A 114 -9.83 32.41 -8.38
CA VAL A 114 -8.63 33.25 -8.27
C VAL A 114 -8.83 34.43 -9.18
N ALA A 115 -8.83 35.66 -8.66
CA ALA A 115 -8.93 36.90 -9.40
C ALA A 115 -7.87 37.91 -8.92
N PRO A 116 -7.52 38.94 -9.67
CA PRO A 116 -6.57 39.97 -9.23
C PRO A 116 -6.90 40.59 -7.86
N GLU A 117 -8.18 40.64 -7.50
CA GLU A 117 -8.70 41.22 -6.28
C GLU A 117 -8.57 40.31 -5.08
N GLY A 118 -8.39 38.96 -5.28
CA GLY A 118 -8.28 37.96 -4.21
C GLY A 118 -8.64 36.55 -4.63
N VAL A 119 -8.66 35.68 -3.66
CA VAL A 119 -9.03 34.27 -3.83
C VAL A 119 -10.28 33.96 -3.01
N VAL A 120 -11.23 33.26 -3.60
CA VAL A 120 -12.46 32.83 -2.89
C VAL A 120 -12.63 31.32 -3.03
N VAL A 121 -12.74 30.64 -1.90
CA VAL A 121 -13.12 29.23 -1.81
C VAL A 121 -14.53 29.16 -1.23
N ARG A 122 -15.48 28.56 -1.96
CA ARG A 122 -16.89 28.40 -1.57
C ARG A 122 -17.29 26.95 -1.50
N ALA A 123 -18.08 26.60 -0.51
CA ALA A 123 -18.68 25.26 -0.41
C ALA A 123 -19.98 25.34 0.41
N GLY A 124 -20.86 24.35 0.21
CA GLY A 124 -22.06 24.17 1.02
C GLY A 124 -21.83 23.40 2.33
N ASP A 125 -20.66 22.81 2.49
CA ASP A 125 -20.28 21.97 3.64
C ASP A 125 -18.79 22.19 3.97
N PRO A 126 -18.38 22.10 5.24
CA PRO A 126 -16.97 22.21 5.62
C PRO A 126 -16.03 21.25 4.90
N ARG A 127 -16.51 20.07 4.48
CA ARG A 127 -15.70 19.08 3.71
C ARG A 127 -15.30 19.64 2.35
N GLY A 128 -16.24 20.20 1.61
CA GLY A 128 -15.95 20.85 0.34
C GLY A 128 -15.02 22.06 0.51
N LEU A 129 -15.22 22.85 1.56
CA LEU A 129 -14.35 23.97 1.88
C LEU A 129 -12.91 23.54 2.16
N PHE A 130 -12.73 22.40 2.84
CA PHE A 130 -11.43 21.81 3.08
C PHE A 130 -10.74 21.40 1.77
N TYR A 131 -11.44 20.67 0.88
CA TYR A 131 -10.87 20.26 -0.40
C TYR A 131 -10.57 21.42 -1.35
N GLY A 132 -11.37 22.47 -1.29
CA GLY A 132 -11.05 23.73 -1.98
C GLY A 132 -9.77 24.38 -1.46
N ALA A 133 -9.55 24.35 -0.14
CA ALA A 133 -8.31 24.83 0.48
C ALA A 133 -7.11 23.96 0.09
N VAL A 134 -7.25 22.63 0.02
CA VAL A 134 -6.23 21.71 -0.51
C VAL A 134 -5.87 22.04 -1.95
N THR A 135 -6.86 22.26 -2.81
CA THR A 135 -6.63 22.66 -4.21
C THR A 135 -5.89 24.00 -4.29
N LEU A 136 -6.25 24.98 -3.49
CA LEU A 136 -5.53 26.25 -3.42
C LEU A 136 -4.07 26.07 -2.98
N TRP A 137 -3.83 25.20 -1.98
CA TRP A 137 -2.47 24.85 -1.57
C TRP A 137 -1.67 24.21 -2.71
N GLN A 138 -2.27 23.26 -3.45
CA GLN A 138 -1.60 22.63 -4.61
C GLN A 138 -1.27 23.67 -5.70
N LEU A 139 -2.19 24.59 -6.02
CA LEU A 139 -1.92 25.67 -6.96
C LEU A 139 -0.78 26.58 -6.50
N ALA A 140 -0.75 26.90 -5.22
CA ALA A 140 0.30 27.74 -4.64
C ALA A 140 1.68 27.05 -4.65
N THR A 141 1.71 25.73 -4.40
CA THR A 141 2.95 24.95 -4.35
C THR A 141 3.47 24.49 -5.72
N ALA A 142 2.66 24.59 -6.76
CA ALA A 142 3.08 24.36 -8.15
C ALA A 142 3.91 25.53 -8.72
N ALA A 143 3.69 26.73 -8.21
CA ALA A 143 4.37 27.92 -8.68
C ALA A 143 5.59 28.29 -7.79
N PRO A 144 6.72 28.72 -8.35
CA PRO A 144 7.89 29.08 -7.56
C PRO A 144 7.62 30.33 -6.72
N LEU A 145 8.20 30.40 -5.54
CA LEU A 145 8.24 31.60 -4.73
C LEU A 145 9.27 32.57 -5.35
N ALA A 146 8.79 33.66 -5.97
CA ALA A 146 9.62 34.68 -6.60
C ALA A 146 9.39 36.05 -5.94
N ALA A 147 10.45 36.73 -5.56
CA ALA A 147 10.38 38.04 -4.89
C ALA A 147 9.43 38.07 -3.67
N GLY A 148 9.38 37.00 -2.89
CA GLY A 148 8.53 36.84 -1.70
C GLY A 148 7.04 36.65 -1.99
N ALA A 149 6.69 36.32 -3.22
CA ALA A 149 5.29 36.04 -3.64
C ALA A 149 5.19 34.78 -4.51
N VAL A 150 4.06 34.11 -4.42
CA VAL A 150 3.60 33.12 -5.38
C VAL A 150 2.56 33.76 -6.28
N THR A 151 2.76 33.70 -7.59
CA THR A 151 1.78 34.23 -8.57
C THR A 151 0.78 33.14 -8.95
N LEU A 152 -0.46 33.32 -8.55
CA LEU A 152 -1.58 32.45 -8.90
C LEU A 152 -2.29 33.01 -10.15
N PRO A 153 -2.30 32.31 -11.28
CA PRO A 153 -3.09 32.74 -12.45
C PRO A 153 -4.58 32.82 -12.12
N ALA A 154 -5.28 33.82 -12.69
CA ALA A 154 -6.70 33.93 -12.47
C ALA A 154 -7.47 32.81 -13.19
N MET A 155 -8.39 32.17 -12.44
CA MET A 155 -9.18 31.04 -12.93
C MET A 155 -10.40 30.78 -12.05
N ARG A 156 -11.35 30.03 -12.60
CA ARG A 156 -12.43 29.40 -11.82
C ARG A 156 -12.32 27.88 -11.87
N ILE A 157 -12.52 27.27 -10.72
CA ILE A 157 -12.58 25.81 -10.56
C ILE A 157 -13.92 25.47 -9.92
N GLY A 158 -14.65 24.53 -10.55
CA GLY A 158 -15.80 23.85 -9.95
C GLY A 158 -15.44 22.37 -9.83
N ASP A 159 -15.58 21.79 -8.62
CA ASP A 159 -15.08 20.44 -8.38
C ASP A 159 -16.00 19.63 -7.47
N THR A 160 -16.07 18.32 -7.72
CA THR A 160 -16.87 17.37 -6.97
C THR A 160 -16.33 15.96 -7.16
N PRO A 161 -16.26 15.13 -6.10
CA PRO A 161 -15.76 13.78 -6.24
C PRO A 161 -16.75 12.86 -6.97
N ARG A 162 -16.17 11.88 -7.71
CA ARG A 162 -16.92 10.80 -8.34
C ARG A 162 -17.49 9.80 -7.32
N PHE A 163 -16.66 9.41 -6.33
CA PHE A 163 -17.03 8.45 -5.30
C PHE A 163 -16.93 9.05 -3.89
N ARG A 164 -17.79 8.57 -2.99
CA ARG A 164 -17.80 8.95 -1.57
C ARG A 164 -16.77 8.22 -0.71
N TRP A 165 -16.20 7.10 -1.18
CA TRP A 165 -15.12 6.35 -0.54
C TRP A 165 -13.87 6.39 -1.42
N ARG A 166 -12.80 6.97 -0.92
CA ARG A 166 -11.48 7.02 -1.56
C ARG A 166 -10.48 6.62 -0.49
N GLY A 167 -10.21 5.31 -0.43
CA GLY A 167 -9.55 4.67 0.70
C GLY A 167 -8.07 4.37 0.47
N LEU A 168 -7.34 4.36 1.57
CA LEU A 168 -6.05 3.70 1.73
C LEU A 168 -6.14 2.82 2.97
N MET A 169 -5.75 1.54 2.87
CA MET A 169 -5.60 0.66 4.02
C MET A 169 -4.14 0.55 4.41
N LEU A 170 -3.87 0.54 5.70
CA LEU A 170 -2.56 0.32 6.29
C LEU A 170 -2.62 -0.85 7.28
N ASP A 171 -1.79 -1.86 7.02
CA ASP A 171 -1.60 -3.00 7.90
C ASP A 171 -0.58 -2.66 9.00
N SER A 172 -1.06 -2.51 10.24
CA SER A 172 -0.21 -2.36 11.44
C SER A 172 0.00 -3.68 12.19
N ALA A 173 -0.71 -4.74 11.80
CA ALA A 173 -0.62 -6.03 12.46
C ALA A 173 0.68 -6.75 12.11
N ARG A 174 1.04 -6.86 10.83
CA ARG A 174 2.25 -7.55 10.43
C ARG A 174 3.49 -6.78 10.81
N HIS A 175 3.58 -5.48 10.43
CA HIS A 175 4.61 -4.58 10.94
C HIS A 175 4.00 -3.34 11.59
N PHE A 176 4.42 -3.07 12.83
CA PHE A 176 3.92 -1.96 13.64
C PHE A 176 4.46 -0.62 13.16
N GLN A 177 3.58 0.33 12.86
CA GLN A 177 3.95 1.70 12.54
C GLN A 177 3.74 2.61 13.75
N SER A 178 4.67 3.55 13.96
CA SER A 178 4.55 4.51 15.05
C SER A 178 3.32 5.41 14.89
N PRO A 179 2.72 5.91 15.98
CA PRO A 179 1.67 6.92 15.90
C PRO A 179 2.05 8.13 15.06
N GLY A 180 3.33 8.53 15.09
CA GLY A 180 3.84 9.62 14.25
C GLY A 180 3.77 9.33 12.75
N PHE A 181 4.03 8.09 12.34
CA PHE A 181 3.87 7.67 10.94
C PHE A 181 2.41 7.72 10.50
N ILE A 182 1.48 7.24 11.34
CA ILE A 182 0.04 7.30 11.05
C ILE A 182 -0.40 8.76 10.84
N LEU A 183 0.03 9.68 11.70
CA LEU A 183 -0.31 11.10 11.54
C LEU A 183 0.22 11.68 10.22
N ARG A 184 1.46 11.37 9.82
CA ARG A 184 2.01 11.79 8.51
C ARG A 184 1.23 11.19 7.35
N THR A 185 0.88 9.90 7.42
CA THR A 185 0.04 9.24 6.39
C THR A 185 -1.30 9.96 6.22
N LEU A 186 -1.94 10.39 7.31
CA LEU A 186 -3.17 11.17 7.27
C LEU A 186 -2.97 12.55 6.60
N ASP A 187 -1.83 13.21 6.82
CA ASP A 187 -1.49 14.45 6.13
C ASP A 187 -1.42 14.24 4.61
N TRP A 188 -0.68 13.21 4.17
CA TRP A 188 -0.53 12.92 2.75
C TRP A 188 -1.83 12.47 2.09
N MET A 189 -2.65 11.67 2.78
CA MET A 189 -3.99 11.32 2.32
C MET A 189 -4.85 12.57 2.11
N ALA A 190 -4.82 13.50 3.05
CA ALA A 190 -5.58 14.75 2.97
C ALA A 190 -5.17 15.61 1.77
N LEU A 191 -3.86 15.72 1.51
CA LEU A 191 -3.31 16.47 0.37
C LEU A 191 -3.72 15.88 -0.99
N HIS A 192 -4.08 14.60 -1.05
CA HIS A 192 -4.56 13.90 -2.24
C HIS A 192 -6.09 13.69 -2.23
N LYS A 193 -6.82 14.30 -1.29
CA LYS A 193 -8.28 14.17 -1.15
C LYS A 193 -8.76 12.72 -0.93
N LEU A 194 -7.91 11.84 -0.40
CA LEU A 194 -8.32 10.56 0.15
C LEU A 194 -9.05 10.80 1.47
N ASN A 195 -10.16 10.08 1.73
CA ASN A 195 -11.04 10.38 2.85
C ASN A 195 -11.35 9.21 3.79
N VAL A 196 -10.81 8.02 3.51
CA VAL A 196 -10.98 6.85 4.36
C VAL A 196 -9.63 6.18 4.59
N LEU A 197 -9.23 6.02 5.87
CA LEU A 197 -8.14 5.15 6.28
C LEU A 197 -8.74 3.83 6.80
N GLY A 198 -8.56 2.73 6.06
CA GLY A 198 -8.74 1.39 6.59
C GLY A 198 -7.55 1.07 7.50
N TRP A 199 -7.80 0.76 8.76
CA TRP A 199 -6.71 0.49 9.69
C TRP A 199 -6.78 -0.95 10.16
N HIS A 200 -5.92 -1.80 9.56
CA HIS A 200 -5.83 -3.22 9.89
C HIS A 200 -5.04 -3.41 11.19
N LEU A 201 -5.76 -3.65 12.28
CA LEU A 201 -5.24 -3.59 13.64
C LEU A 201 -5.00 -4.96 14.27
N THR A 202 -5.54 -6.03 13.69
CA THR A 202 -5.45 -7.37 14.26
C THR A 202 -5.28 -8.41 13.17
N ASP A 203 -4.37 -9.36 13.42
CA ASP A 203 -4.10 -10.49 12.53
C ASP A 203 -3.42 -11.62 13.33
N ASP A 204 -3.05 -12.72 12.66
CA ASP A 204 -2.35 -13.86 13.28
C ASP A 204 -1.06 -13.46 13.99
N GLN A 205 -0.33 -12.47 13.44
CA GLN A 205 0.98 -12.06 13.93
C GLN A 205 0.93 -10.95 14.98
N ALA A 206 -0.21 -10.28 15.16
CA ALA A 206 -0.37 -9.34 16.28
C ALA A 206 -1.80 -8.83 16.50
N TRP A 207 -2.02 -8.38 17.74
CA TRP A 207 -3.14 -7.54 18.16
C TRP A 207 -2.63 -6.16 18.54
N ARG A 208 -2.98 -5.10 17.81
CA ARG A 208 -2.38 -3.76 17.94
C ARG A 208 -3.20 -2.73 18.72
N LEU A 209 -4.43 -3.04 19.10
CA LEU A 209 -5.32 -2.10 19.77
C LEU A 209 -5.45 -2.42 21.27
N GLU A 210 -5.22 -1.42 22.13
CA GLU A 210 -5.49 -1.57 23.57
C GLU A 210 -6.99 -1.79 23.82
N ILE A 211 -7.34 -2.92 24.43
CA ILE A 211 -8.66 -3.23 24.96
C ILE A 211 -8.53 -3.33 26.47
N LYS A 212 -9.00 -2.33 27.19
CA LYS A 212 -8.79 -2.23 28.65
C LYS A 212 -9.38 -3.40 29.42
N ARG A 213 -10.51 -3.91 28.92
CA ARG A 213 -11.17 -5.08 29.51
C ARG A 213 -10.37 -6.36 29.30
N TYR A 214 -9.58 -6.44 28.23
CA TYR A 214 -8.83 -7.62 27.86
C TYR A 214 -7.33 -7.32 27.67
N PRO A 215 -6.60 -6.99 28.75
CA PRO A 215 -5.23 -6.47 28.63
C PRO A 215 -4.20 -7.49 28.10
N ARG A 216 -4.51 -8.80 28.12
CA ARG A 216 -3.62 -9.82 27.54
C ARG A 216 -3.54 -9.72 26.02
N LEU A 217 -4.54 -9.13 25.35
CA LEU A 217 -4.49 -8.90 23.89
C LEU A 217 -3.25 -8.09 23.50
N THR A 218 -2.90 -7.06 24.25
CA THR A 218 -1.70 -6.24 24.00
C THR A 218 -0.47 -6.68 24.78
N ARG A 219 -0.62 -7.27 25.97
CA ARG A 219 0.53 -7.76 26.75
C ARG A 219 1.16 -9.01 26.15
N ILE A 220 0.38 -9.85 25.48
CA ILE A 220 0.80 -11.10 24.86
C ILE A 220 0.67 -11.03 23.35
N GLY A 221 -0.57 -10.75 22.86
CA GLY A 221 -0.89 -10.79 21.44
C GLY A 221 -0.21 -9.72 20.57
N ALA A 222 0.39 -8.69 21.16
CA ALA A 222 1.11 -7.66 20.40
C ALA A 222 2.60 -7.97 20.16
N TRP A 223 3.10 -9.12 20.62
CA TRP A 223 4.54 -9.41 20.67
C TRP A 223 4.86 -10.79 20.11
N ARG A 224 5.90 -10.87 19.28
CA ARG A 224 6.43 -12.12 18.72
C ARG A 224 7.95 -12.11 18.62
N VAL A 225 8.57 -13.27 18.52
CA VAL A 225 9.95 -13.38 18.06
C VAL A 225 9.91 -13.23 16.52
N PRO A 226 10.70 -12.33 15.91
CA PRO A 226 10.82 -12.29 14.45
C PRO A 226 11.38 -13.61 13.90
N ALA A 227 11.06 -13.91 12.64
CA ALA A 227 11.65 -15.05 11.94
C ALA A 227 13.14 -14.81 11.65
N GLY A 228 13.89 -15.91 11.48
CA GLY A 228 15.27 -15.91 11.04
C GLY A 228 16.29 -16.18 12.14
N SER A 229 17.47 -16.61 11.72
CA SER A 229 18.58 -16.96 12.58
C SER A 229 19.11 -15.76 13.38
N ALA A 230 19.26 -14.62 12.70
CA ALA A 230 19.71 -13.39 13.33
C ALA A 230 18.79 -12.95 14.49
N ALA A 231 17.47 -13.04 14.31
CA ALA A 231 16.49 -12.72 15.35
C ALA A 231 16.52 -13.70 16.52
N LEU A 232 16.75 -14.99 16.26
CA LEU A 232 16.88 -16.02 17.31
C LEU A 232 18.14 -15.85 18.16
N HIS A 233 19.21 -15.25 17.60
CA HIS A 233 20.46 -14.96 18.30
C HIS A 233 20.47 -13.57 18.98
N ASP A 234 19.50 -12.70 18.72
CA ASP A 234 19.37 -11.42 19.43
C ASP A 234 18.76 -11.63 20.83
N ILE A 235 19.60 -12.02 21.76
CA ILE A 235 19.17 -12.33 23.13
C ILE A 235 19.04 -11.06 23.98
N ASP A 236 17.86 -10.87 24.56
CA ASP A 236 17.64 -9.83 25.57
C ASP A 236 18.39 -10.20 26.87
N PRO A 237 19.37 -9.39 27.30
CA PRO A 237 20.17 -9.69 28.48
C PRO A 237 19.36 -9.73 29.78
N ALA A 238 18.20 -9.06 29.82
CA ALA A 238 17.33 -9.03 31.00
C ALA A 238 16.55 -10.33 31.19
N THR A 239 16.20 -11.00 30.10
CA THR A 239 15.34 -12.20 30.12
C THR A 239 16.07 -13.48 29.74
N GLY A 240 17.23 -13.39 29.10
CA GLY A 240 17.96 -14.54 28.53
C GLY A 240 17.21 -15.22 27.36
N ARG A 241 16.27 -14.53 26.71
CA ARG A 241 15.43 -15.03 25.62
C ARG A 241 15.57 -14.15 24.39
N PRO A 242 15.22 -14.64 23.18
CA PRO A 242 15.16 -13.83 21.99
C PRO A 242 14.34 -12.56 22.22
N ARG A 243 14.84 -11.42 21.73
CA ARG A 243 14.17 -10.13 21.82
C ARG A 243 12.86 -10.17 21.04
N LEU A 244 11.79 -9.67 21.66
CA LEU A 244 10.50 -9.61 21.02
C LEU A 244 10.38 -8.35 20.15
N TYR A 245 9.78 -8.51 18.98
CA TYR A 245 9.27 -7.44 18.13
C TYR A 245 7.79 -7.22 18.39
N GLY A 246 7.35 -5.97 18.42
CA GLY A 246 5.94 -5.67 18.57
C GLY A 246 5.67 -4.21 18.93
N GLY A 247 4.48 -3.97 19.38
CA GLY A 247 3.93 -2.66 19.75
C GLY A 247 2.41 -2.68 19.67
N TYR A 248 1.78 -1.68 20.24
CA TYR A 248 0.35 -1.49 20.17
C TYR A 248 0.00 -0.01 20.36
N TYR A 249 -1.20 0.36 19.99
CA TYR A 249 -1.73 1.70 20.18
C TYR A 249 -2.57 1.74 21.44
N THR A 250 -2.26 2.68 22.33
CA THR A 250 -3.11 2.98 23.50
C THR A 250 -4.40 3.66 23.04
N GLN A 251 -5.46 3.54 23.82
CA GLN A 251 -6.71 4.21 23.49
C GLN A 251 -6.58 5.74 23.45
N GLU A 252 -5.63 6.30 24.19
CA GLU A 252 -5.35 7.73 24.14
C GLU A 252 -4.71 8.13 22.81
N GLU A 253 -3.72 7.37 22.33
CA GLU A 253 -3.11 7.57 21.02
C GLU A 253 -4.14 7.43 19.90
N VAL A 254 -5.01 6.42 19.98
CA VAL A 254 -6.08 6.21 18.99
C VAL A 254 -7.04 7.40 18.96
N ARG A 255 -7.49 7.91 20.13
CA ARG A 255 -8.37 9.10 20.17
C ARG A 255 -7.70 10.30 19.53
N ARG A 256 -6.40 10.51 19.78
CA ARG A 256 -5.63 11.60 19.17
C ARG A 256 -5.55 11.43 17.66
N ILE A 257 -5.26 10.22 17.17
CA ILE A 257 -5.18 9.90 15.75
C ILE A 257 -6.55 10.09 15.06
N VAL A 258 -7.63 9.62 15.66
CA VAL A 258 -9.00 9.77 15.13
C VAL A 258 -9.42 11.24 15.07
N ALA A 259 -9.12 12.02 16.09
CA ALA A 259 -9.40 13.46 16.08
C ALA A 259 -8.58 14.19 15.00
N TYR A 260 -7.31 13.82 14.83
CA TYR A 260 -6.43 14.37 13.80
C TYR A 260 -6.91 14.03 12.38
N ALA A 261 -7.39 12.81 12.16
CA ALA A 261 -8.00 12.38 10.90
C ALA A 261 -9.28 13.18 10.59
N ALA A 262 -10.15 13.35 11.60
CA ALA A 262 -11.38 14.13 11.46
C ALA A 262 -11.12 15.60 11.07
N ASP A 263 -10.03 16.18 11.57
CA ASP A 263 -9.59 17.53 11.19
C ASP A 263 -9.17 17.64 9.73
N ARG A 264 -8.91 16.50 9.07
CA ARG A 264 -8.52 16.36 7.65
C ARG A 264 -9.62 15.75 6.77
N ASN A 265 -10.85 15.68 7.30
CA ASN A 265 -11.99 15.01 6.65
C ASN A 265 -11.74 13.53 6.31
N ILE A 266 -10.89 12.86 7.08
CA ILE A 266 -10.60 11.43 6.95
C ILE A 266 -11.36 10.67 8.04
N THR A 267 -12.12 9.67 7.62
CA THR A 267 -12.74 8.69 8.52
C THR A 267 -11.82 7.50 8.65
N ILE A 268 -11.51 7.09 9.88
CA ILE A 268 -10.80 5.83 10.12
C ILE A 268 -11.83 4.72 10.28
N VAL A 269 -11.67 3.65 9.49
CA VAL A 269 -12.43 2.42 9.59
C VAL A 269 -11.51 1.36 10.21
N PRO A 270 -11.73 1.01 11.50
CA PRO A 270 -10.93 -0.02 12.16
C PRO A 270 -11.27 -1.38 11.62
N GLU A 271 -10.25 -2.24 11.43
CA GLU A 271 -10.43 -3.64 11.11
C GLU A 271 -10.02 -4.51 12.30
N ILE A 272 -10.98 -5.33 12.74
CA ILE A 272 -10.82 -6.37 13.76
C ILE A 272 -11.22 -7.68 13.11
N ASP A 273 -10.25 -8.42 12.63
CA ASP A 273 -10.47 -9.59 11.80
C ASP A 273 -11.06 -10.76 12.58
N MET A 274 -12.07 -11.40 11.98
CA MET A 274 -12.80 -12.55 12.53
C MET A 274 -13.64 -13.25 11.45
N PRO A 275 -13.83 -14.57 11.51
CA PRO A 275 -13.36 -15.51 12.54
C PRO A 275 -11.92 -15.99 12.30
N GLY A 276 -11.35 -15.74 11.11
CA GLY A 276 -9.97 -16.03 10.76
C GLY A 276 -8.99 -15.02 11.33
N HIS A 277 -7.72 -15.16 11.00
CA HIS A 277 -6.62 -14.26 11.41
C HIS A 277 -6.64 -13.95 12.92
N ALA A 278 -6.98 -14.98 13.73
CA ALA A 278 -7.28 -14.84 15.15
C ALA A 278 -6.18 -15.35 16.07
N THR A 279 -5.04 -15.83 15.53
CA THR A 279 -4.02 -16.54 16.33
C THR A 279 -3.50 -15.71 17.48
N ALA A 280 -3.18 -14.42 17.27
CA ALA A 280 -2.69 -13.55 18.35
C ALA A 280 -3.70 -13.39 19.50
N ALA A 281 -4.99 -13.26 19.17
CA ALA A 281 -6.06 -13.20 20.18
C ALA A 281 -6.22 -14.54 20.91
N ILE A 282 -6.15 -15.65 20.19
CA ILE A 282 -6.25 -17.01 20.75
C ILE A 282 -5.06 -17.30 21.68
N VAL A 283 -3.83 -16.93 21.31
CA VAL A 283 -2.66 -17.05 22.19
C VAL A 283 -2.86 -16.24 23.47
N ALA A 284 -3.42 -15.05 23.36
CA ALA A 284 -3.74 -14.22 24.52
C ALA A 284 -4.85 -14.82 25.39
N TYR A 285 -5.87 -15.41 24.77
CA TYR A 285 -7.09 -15.97 25.42
C TYR A 285 -7.42 -17.33 24.82
N PRO A 286 -6.77 -18.44 25.27
CA PRO A 286 -6.89 -19.76 24.66
C PRO A 286 -8.32 -20.33 24.60
N GLN A 287 -9.23 -19.89 25.49
CA GLN A 287 -10.63 -20.30 25.47
C GLN A 287 -11.40 -19.86 24.21
N LEU A 288 -10.84 -18.96 23.41
CA LEU A 288 -11.41 -18.52 22.13
C LEU A 288 -11.15 -19.52 21.00
N ALA A 289 -10.24 -20.47 21.19
CA ALA A 289 -9.84 -21.42 20.17
C ALA A 289 -10.96 -22.38 19.77
N SER A 290 -10.93 -22.81 18.52
CA SER A 290 -11.79 -23.87 17.97
C SER A 290 -11.27 -25.29 18.26
N THR A 291 -10.04 -25.42 18.75
CA THR A 291 -9.34 -26.66 19.07
C THR A 291 -9.05 -26.77 20.55
N ASP A 292 -8.88 -28.02 21.05
CA ASP A 292 -8.45 -28.29 22.43
C ASP A 292 -6.92 -28.10 22.62
N SER A 293 -6.17 -27.92 21.54
CA SER A 293 -4.74 -27.65 21.53
C SER A 293 -4.45 -26.30 20.86
N PRO A 294 -4.73 -25.17 21.54
CA PRO A 294 -4.52 -23.84 20.98
C PRO A 294 -3.03 -23.52 20.81
N PRO A 295 -2.66 -22.60 19.91
CA PRO A 295 -1.30 -22.12 19.79
C PRO A 295 -0.86 -21.44 21.09
N THR A 296 0.44 -21.58 21.42
CA THR A 296 1.03 -21.06 22.67
C THR A 296 1.92 -19.83 22.48
N ALA A 297 2.24 -19.49 21.23
CA ALA A 297 3.06 -18.33 20.86
C ALA A 297 2.47 -17.63 19.64
N VAL A 298 2.62 -16.31 19.59
CA VAL A 298 2.28 -15.51 18.42
C VAL A 298 3.29 -15.83 17.32
N PRO A 299 2.83 -16.21 16.11
CA PRO A 299 3.71 -16.67 15.05
C PRO A 299 4.49 -15.53 14.40
N ALA A 300 5.64 -15.89 13.81
CA ALA A 300 6.44 -14.99 12.97
C ALA A 300 6.27 -15.27 11.48
N ASP A 301 5.60 -16.36 11.10
CA ASP A 301 5.42 -16.74 9.71
C ASP A 301 4.26 -15.97 9.06
N TRP A 302 4.37 -15.78 7.75
CA TRP A 302 3.34 -15.15 6.91
C TRP A 302 2.43 -16.19 6.26
N GLY A 303 1.19 -15.80 5.93
CA GLY A 303 0.21 -16.66 5.27
C GLY A 303 -1.00 -16.97 6.12
N VAL A 304 -1.73 -18.01 5.76
CA VAL A 304 -3.05 -18.33 6.29
C VAL A 304 -2.99 -19.39 7.37
N TYR A 305 -3.37 -19.03 8.59
CA TYR A 305 -3.40 -19.94 9.74
C TYR A 305 -4.78 -20.63 9.89
N PRO A 306 -4.82 -21.86 10.42
CA PRO A 306 -6.06 -22.58 10.65
C PRO A 306 -6.81 -22.13 11.93
N ASN A 307 -6.25 -21.18 12.69
CA ASN A 307 -6.75 -20.81 14.00
C ASN A 307 -7.96 -19.86 13.90
N LEU A 308 -9.15 -20.42 13.99
CA LEU A 308 -10.40 -19.67 13.99
C LEU A 308 -10.93 -19.46 15.41
N PHE A 309 -11.62 -18.35 15.64
CA PHE A 309 -12.49 -18.22 16.79
C PHE A 309 -13.55 -19.32 16.81
N ASN A 310 -13.85 -19.86 18.01
CA ASN A 310 -14.96 -20.77 18.17
C ASN A 310 -16.30 -20.01 18.14
N VAL A 311 -17.40 -20.75 18.07
CA VAL A 311 -18.78 -20.21 17.93
C VAL A 311 -19.58 -20.29 19.21
N GLU A 312 -18.94 -20.30 20.36
CA GLU A 312 -19.57 -20.28 21.67
C GLU A 312 -20.13 -18.90 22.05
N ASP A 313 -21.17 -18.86 22.85
CA ASP A 313 -21.76 -17.59 23.28
C ASP A 313 -20.79 -16.75 24.12
N SER A 314 -19.86 -17.38 24.83
CA SER A 314 -18.77 -16.71 25.56
C SER A 314 -17.79 -16.00 24.62
N THR A 315 -17.52 -16.56 23.45
CA THR A 315 -16.66 -15.93 22.43
C THR A 315 -17.37 -14.73 21.81
N PHE A 316 -18.63 -14.85 21.49
CA PHE A 316 -19.38 -13.66 21.02
C PHE A 316 -19.46 -12.57 22.09
N SER A 317 -19.70 -12.93 23.36
CA SER A 317 -19.68 -11.97 24.45
C SER A 317 -18.31 -11.30 24.63
N PHE A 318 -17.21 -12.01 24.36
CA PHE A 318 -15.87 -11.42 24.32
C PHE A 318 -15.74 -10.42 23.17
N LEU A 319 -16.13 -10.81 21.96
CA LEU A 319 -16.05 -9.97 20.76
C LEU A 319 -16.95 -8.73 20.87
N GLU A 320 -18.16 -8.88 21.37
CA GLU A 320 -19.11 -7.78 21.63
C GLU A 320 -18.48 -6.73 22.55
N ARG A 321 -17.80 -7.15 23.61
CA ARG A 321 -17.13 -6.21 24.53
C ARG A 321 -15.85 -5.58 23.94
N VAL A 322 -15.16 -6.27 23.05
CA VAL A 322 -14.08 -5.68 22.24
C VAL A 322 -14.66 -4.60 21.32
N LEU A 323 -15.75 -4.92 20.62
CA LEU A 323 -16.43 -3.98 19.73
C LEU A 323 -17.02 -2.77 20.45
N ASP A 324 -17.45 -2.89 21.71
CA ASP A 324 -17.86 -1.74 22.52
C ASP A 324 -16.74 -0.71 22.64
N GLU A 325 -15.51 -1.16 22.96
CA GLU A 325 -14.36 -0.27 23.09
C GLU A 325 -13.92 0.27 21.71
N VAL A 326 -13.99 -0.53 20.66
CA VAL A 326 -13.71 -0.11 19.28
C VAL A 326 -14.68 0.99 18.85
N MET A 327 -15.99 0.79 19.03
CA MET A 327 -17.00 1.78 18.66
C MET A 327 -16.90 3.08 19.46
N ALA A 328 -16.43 3.01 20.69
CA ALA A 328 -16.19 4.20 21.52
C ALA A 328 -14.97 5.01 21.04
N LEU A 329 -14.00 4.37 20.38
CA LEU A 329 -12.80 5.00 19.83
C LEU A 329 -13.00 5.53 18.41
N PHE A 330 -13.75 4.81 17.59
CA PHE A 330 -13.92 5.10 16.18
C PHE A 330 -15.38 5.51 15.88
N PRO A 331 -15.65 6.81 15.66
CA PRO A 331 -17.02 7.29 15.47
C PRO A 331 -17.59 7.06 14.07
N GLY A 332 -16.81 6.50 13.13
CA GLY A 332 -17.24 6.20 11.77
C GLY A 332 -18.41 5.22 11.70
N ALA A 333 -19.15 5.26 10.61
CA ALA A 333 -20.32 4.39 10.42
C ALA A 333 -19.95 2.92 10.27
N PHE A 334 -18.76 2.61 9.77
CA PHE A 334 -18.32 1.25 9.46
C PHE A 334 -17.32 0.71 10.47
N VAL A 335 -17.44 -0.59 10.76
CA VAL A 335 -16.40 -1.41 11.40
C VAL A 335 -16.09 -2.56 10.46
N HIS A 336 -14.83 -2.73 10.06
CA HIS A 336 -14.39 -3.83 9.23
C HIS A 336 -14.14 -5.06 10.12
N THR A 337 -14.71 -6.20 9.74
CA THR A 337 -14.62 -7.44 10.53
C THR A 337 -13.87 -8.55 9.80
N GLY A 338 -13.09 -8.20 8.75
CA GLY A 338 -12.36 -9.17 7.95
C GLY A 338 -13.26 -10.16 7.26
N GLY A 339 -13.12 -11.43 7.61
CA GLY A 339 -13.92 -12.55 7.12
C GLY A 339 -13.25 -13.35 6.02
N ASP A 340 -12.06 -12.91 5.60
CA ASP A 340 -11.23 -13.54 4.59
C ASP A 340 -10.52 -14.79 5.12
N GLU A 341 -10.15 -15.64 4.19
CA GLU A 341 -9.27 -16.80 4.37
C GLU A 341 -9.56 -17.69 5.58
N ALA A 342 -10.79 -17.69 6.09
CA ALA A 342 -11.19 -18.48 7.24
C ALA A 342 -11.13 -19.99 6.93
N VAL A 343 -10.08 -20.66 7.44
CA VAL A 343 -9.79 -22.07 7.23
C VAL A 343 -10.63 -22.93 8.15
N LYS A 344 -11.61 -23.64 7.59
CA LYS A 344 -12.65 -24.33 8.35
C LYS A 344 -12.26 -25.71 8.90
N ASP A 345 -10.99 -26.14 8.74
CA ASP A 345 -10.54 -27.48 9.14
C ASP A 345 -10.69 -27.75 10.65
N GLN A 346 -10.37 -26.75 11.49
CA GLN A 346 -10.59 -26.88 12.93
C GLN A 346 -12.07 -26.95 13.30
N TRP A 347 -12.93 -26.21 12.60
CA TRP A 347 -14.38 -26.30 12.82
C TRP A 347 -14.91 -27.69 12.44
N ARG A 348 -14.45 -28.25 11.31
CA ARG A 348 -14.82 -29.61 10.88
C ARG A 348 -14.37 -30.69 11.86
N ALA A 349 -13.16 -30.56 12.38
CA ALA A 349 -12.57 -31.54 13.29
C ALA A 349 -13.13 -31.47 14.72
N SER A 350 -13.69 -30.33 15.13
CA SER A 350 -14.17 -30.12 16.50
C SER A 350 -15.56 -30.69 16.73
N ALA A 351 -15.65 -31.78 17.50
CA ALA A 351 -16.94 -32.38 17.86
C ALA A 351 -17.89 -31.38 18.56
N ARG A 352 -17.34 -30.47 19.37
CA ARG A 352 -18.07 -29.39 20.05
C ARG A 352 -18.68 -28.41 19.05
N ILE A 353 -17.93 -27.95 18.06
CA ILE A 353 -18.44 -27.05 17.04
C ILE A 353 -19.45 -27.74 16.14
N GLN A 354 -19.21 -28.98 15.75
CA GLN A 354 -20.16 -29.78 14.97
C GLN A 354 -21.47 -29.98 15.74
N ALA A 355 -21.46 -30.19 17.05
CA ALA A 355 -22.67 -30.25 17.89
C ALA A 355 -23.37 -28.87 17.92
N ARG A 356 -22.62 -27.76 18.00
CA ARG A 356 -23.17 -26.40 17.98
C ARG A 356 -23.83 -26.09 16.63
N MET A 357 -23.22 -26.49 15.51
CA MET A 357 -23.81 -26.34 14.16
C MET A 357 -25.17 -27.03 14.07
N ARG A 358 -25.26 -28.29 14.53
CA ARG A 358 -26.54 -29.04 14.55
C ARG A 358 -27.58 -28.32 15.41
N ALA A 359 -27.20 -27.82 16.59
CA ALA A 359 -28.10 -27.09 17.48
C ALA A 359 -28.61 -25.78 16.88
N LEU A 360 -27.79 -25.12 16.05
CA LEU A 360 -28.13 -23.90 15.33
C LEU A 360 -28.90 -24.17 14.02
N GLY A 361 -29.00 -25.42 13.57
CA GLY A 361 -29.62 -25.79 12.30
C GLY A 361 -28.82 -25.32 11.08
N VAL A 362 -27.50 -25.14 11.22
CA VAL A 362 -26.60 -24.64 10.18
C VAL A 362 -26.00 -25.82 9.41
N PRO A 363 -26.09 -25.86 8.05
CA PRO A 363 -25.80 -27.07 7.28
C PRO A 363 -24.33 -27.40 7.13
N ASP A 364 -23.45 -26.36 7.07
CA ASP A 364 -22.02 -26.51 6.83
C ASP A 364 -21.21 -25.35 7.46
N GLU A 365 -19.91 -25.42 7.36
CA GLU A 365 -19.01 -24.43 7.96
C GLU A 365 -18.99 -23.08 7.20
N ALA A 366 -19.39 -23.03 5.93
CA ALA A 366 -19.56 -21.77 5.22
C ALA A 366 -20.78 -21.02 5.77
N ALA A 367 -21.90 -21.72 5.93
CA ALA A 367 -23.09 -21.17 6.57
C ALA A 367 -22.83 -20.85 8.06
N LEU A 368 -21.94 -21.58 8.75
CA LEU A 368 -21.51 -21.25 10.11
C LEU A 368 -20.73 -19.93 10.15
N GLN A 369 -19.89 -19.65 9.17
CA GLN A 369 -19.24 -18.34 9.03
C GLN A 369 -20.28 -17.25 8.77
N GLY A 370 -21.28 -17.51 7.91
CA GLY A 370 -22.41 -16.59 7.71
C GLY A 370 -23.18 -16.31 9.01
N TYR A 371 -23.46 -17.36 9.82
CA TYR A 371 -24.05 -17.18 11.15
C TYR A 371 -23.18 -16.29 12.05
N PHE A 372 -21.86 -16.51 12.06
CA PHE A 372 -20.89 -15.72 12.83
C PHE A 372 -20.95 -14.25 12.42
N THR A 373 -20.80 -13.98 11.13
CA THR A 373 -20.85 -12.63 10.54
C THR A 373 -22.20 -11.95 10.81
N ALA A 374 -23.31 -12.69 10.65
CA ALA A 374 -24.64 -12.14 10.91
C ALA A 374 -24.85 -11.79 12.39
N ARG A 375 -24.28 -12.55 13.32
CA ARG A 375 -24.38 -12.26 14.75
C ARG A 375 -23.61 -11.00 15.12
N VAL A 376 -22.39 -10.88 14.64
CA VAL A 376 -21.55 -9.67 14.82
C VAL A 376 -22.20 -8.46 14.14
N GLY A 377 -22.72 -8.62 12.90
CA GLY A 377 -23.40 -7.55 12.17
C GLY A 377 -24.64 -7.04 12.90
N ARG A 378 -25.47 -7.94 13.44
CA ARG A 378 -26.62 -7.52 14.26
C ARG A 378 -26.22 -6.74 15.51
N TYR A 379 -25.11 -7.15 16.14
CA TYR A 379 -24.58 -6.42 17.30
C TYR A 379 -24.16 -4.99 16.90
N LEU A 380 -23.39 -4.84 15.83
CA LEU A 380 -22.98 -3.55 15.30
C LEU A 380 -24.19 -2.68 14.92
N ALA A 381 -25.17 -3.25 14.21
CA ALA A 381 -26.39 -2.56 13.79
C ALA A 381 -27.22 -2.04 14.98
N ALA A 382 -27.32 -2.84 16.07
CA ALA A 382 -27.98 -2.42 17.30
C ALA A 382 -27.30 -1.20 17.97
N HIS A 383 -26.02 -0.96 17.66
CA HIS A 383 -25.26 0.19 18.11
C HIS A 383 -25.10 1.29 17.04
N GLY A 384 -25.91 1.26 15.98
CA GLY A 384 -25.89 2.24 14.90
C GLY A 384 -24.64 2.20 14.02
N ARG A 385 -23.98 1.02 13.93
CA ARG A 385 -22.82 0.79 13.09
C ARG A 385 -23.16 -0.20 11.98
N ARG A 386 -22.41 -0.14 10.87
CA ARG A 386 -22.52 -1.09 9.76
C ARG A 386 -21.28 -1.97 9.72
N LEU A 387 -21.48 -3.25 9.52
CA LEU A 387 -20.42 -4.18 9.21
C LEU A 387 -19.94 -3.94 7.78
N ILE A 388 -18.63 -3.98 7.56
CA ILE A 388 -18.01 -4.19 6.26
C ILE A 388 -17.03 -5.36 6.41
N GLY A 389 -16.88 -6.19 5.38
CA GLY A 389 -15.93 -7.31 5.38
C GLY A 389 -15.47 -7.64 3.97
N TRP A 390 -14.43 -8.45 3.89
CA TRP A 390 -13.91 -8.95 2.62
C TRP A 390 -14.96 -9.79 1.89
N ASP A 391 -14.81 -9.98 0.58
CA ASP A 391 -15.88 -10.58 -0.24
C ASP A 391 -16.19 -12.06 0.05
N GLU A 392 -15.38 -12.75 0.89
CA GLU A 392 -15.71 -14.08 1.44
C GLU A 392 -16.97 -14.09 2.31
N ILE A 393 -17.35 -12.97 2.91
CA ILE A 393 -18.59 -12.92 3.71
C ILE A 393 -19.84 -13.24 2.88
N LEU A 394 -19.76 -13.10 1.54
CA LEU A 394 -20.85 -13.46 0.64
C LEU A 394 -21.11 -14.98 0.62
N GLU A 395 -20.11 -15.81 0.90
CA GLU A 395 -20.19 -17.28 0.75
C GLU A 395 -21.15 -17.93 1.74
N GLY A 396 -21.27 -17.39 2.95
CA GLY A 396 -22.11 -17.94 4.02
C GLY A 396 -23.42 -17.18 4.27
N GLY A 397 -23.66 -16.15 3.47
CA GLY A 397 -24.74 -15.19 3.67
C GLY A 397 -24.34 -14.01 4.55
N VAL A 398 -24.73 -12.82 4.13
CA VAL A 398 -24.33 -11.54 4.70
C VAL A 398 -25.54 -10.76 5.23
N PRO A 399 -25.44 -10.02 6.37
CA PRO A 399 -26.52 -9.14 6.82
C PRO A 399 -26.91 -8.11 5.76
N ALA A 400 -28.21 -7.82 5.65
CA ALA A 400 -28.76 -6.96 4.58
C ALA A 400 -28.16 -5.54 4.55
N ASP A 401 -27.72 -5.03 5.68
CA ASP A 401 -27.10 -3.70 5.82
C ASP A 401 -25.58 -3.70 5.74
N ALA A 402 -24.94 -4.87 5.63
CA ALA A 402 -23.49 -4.98 5.51
C ALA A 402 -23.00 -4.46 4.15
N ALA A 403 -21.79 -3.96 4.15
CA ALA A 403 -21.04 -3.62 2.94
C ALA A 403 -19.97 -4.69 2.65
N VAL A 404 -19.57 -4.81 1.40
CA VAL A 404 -18.58 -5.80 0.94
C VAL A 404 -17.38 -5.11 0.35
N MET A 405 -16.18 -5.47 0.80
CA MET A 405 -14.93 -5.04 0.19
C MET A 405 -14.39 -6.15 -0.73
N SER A 406 -14.38 -5.87 -2.03
CA SER A 406 -14.01 -6.87 -3.04
C SER A 406 -12.52 -6.82 -3.32
N TRP A 407 -11.78 -7.86 -2.90
CA TRP A 407 -10.33 -7.97 -3.08
C TRP A 407 -9.91 -9.09 -4.06
N ARG A 408 -10.68 -10.15 -4.20
CA ARG A 408 -10.43 -11.26 -5.12
C ARG A 408 -10.81 -10.91 -6.58
N GLY A 409 -10.51 -9.70 -7.01
CA GLY A 409 -10.95 -9.14 -8.29
C GLY A 409 -12.23 -8.32 -8.14
N VAL A 410 -12.98 -8.13 -9.22
CA VAL A 410 -14.21 -7.32 -9.24
C VAL A 410 -15.48 -8.16 -9.11
N ALA A 411 -15.38 -9.49 -9.13
CA ALA A 411 -16.52 -10.40 -9.11
C ALA A 411 -17.33 -10.30 -7.81
N GLY A 412 -16.66 -10.15 -6.67
CA GLY A 412 -17.28 -9.93 -5.37
C GLY A 412 -18.11 -8.65 -5.34
N ALA A 413 -17.60 -7.55 -5.90
CA ALA A 413 -18.33 -6.29 -5.98
C ALA A 413 -19.58 -6.40 -6.87
N ILE A 414 -19.48 -7.09 -8.01
CA ILE A 414 -20.61 -7.35 -8.90
C ILE A 414 -21.69 -8.16 -8.16
N ALA A 415 -21.31 -9.23 -7.46
CA ALA A 415 -22.25 -10.07 -6.72
C ALA A 415 -22.91 -9.31 -5.55
N ALA A 416 -22.14 -8.51 -4.81
CA ALA A 416 -22.63 -7.68 -3.71
C ALA A 416 -23.66 -6.65 -4.21
N ALA A 417 -23.30 -5.86 -5.23
CA ALA A 417 -24.17 -4.83 -5.79
C ALA A 417 -25.46 -5.41 -6.39
N ALA A 418 -25.36 -6.53 -7.12
CA ALA A 418 -26.53 -7.25 -7.66
C ALA A 418 -27.47 -7.78 -6.57
N SER A 419 -26.94 -8.03 -5.37
CA SER A 419 -27.71 -8.45 -4.19
C SER A 419 -28.18 -7.29 -3.31
N GLY A 420 -27.92 -6.03 -3.73
CA GLY A 420 -28.34 -4.82 -3.03
C GLY A 420 -27.42 -4.37 -1.89
N HIS A 421 -26.21 -4.93 -1.80
CA HIS A 421 -25.21 -4.51 -0.83
C HIS A 421 -24.29 -3.42 -1.36
N ASP A 422 -23.99 -2.43 -0.51
CA ASP A 422 -22.92 -1.48 -0.82
C ASP A 422 -21.57 -2.19 -0.94
N THR A 423 -20.73 -1.72 -1.86
CA THR A 423 -19.41 -2.33 -2.10
C THR A 423 -18.30 -1.30 -2.27
N VAL A 424 -17.09 -1.69 -1.87
CA VAL A 424 -15.83 -0.97 -2.12
C VAL A 424 -14.92 -1.89 -2.95
N LEU A 425 -14.33 -1.35 -4.00
CA LEU A 425 -13.39 -2.10 -4.84
C LEU A 425 -11.97 -1.93 -4.34
N SER A 426 -11.31 -3.05 -4.10
CA SER A 426 -9.94 -3.13 -3.61
C SER A 426 -9.16 -4.32 -4.22
N PRO A 427 -9.27 -4.57 -5.56
CA PRO A 427 -8.86 -5.83 -6.15
C PRO A 427 -7.34 -6.03 -6.17
N ALA A 428 -6.90 -7.21 -5.70
CA ALA A 428 -5.57 -7.72 -5.95
C ALA A 428 -5.44 -8.15 -7.44
N PRO A 429 -4.25 -8.03 -8.04
CA PRO A 429 -3.05 -7.38 -7.49
C PRO A 429 -3.02 -5.86 -7.70
N THR A 430 -3.94 -5.29 -8.50
CA THR A 430 -3.87 -3.92 -9.04
C THR A 430 -3.88 -2.84 -7.96
N LEU A 431 -4.68 -3.01 -6.90
CA LEU A 431 -4.78 -2.06 -5.79
C LEU A 431 -4.06 -2.55 -4.52
N TYR A 432 -3.19 -3.56 -4.64
CA TYR A 432 -2.32 -4.06 -3.56
C TYR A 432 -0.94 -3.43 -3.69
N LEU A 433 -0.71 -2.39 -2.88
CA LEU A 433 0.49 -1.55 -2.96
C LEU A 433 1.74 -2.21 -2.34
N ASP A 434 1.62 -3.39 -1.78
CA ASP A 434 2.72 -4.25 -1.37
C ASP A 434 3.38 -5.02 -2.54
N ASN A 435 2.88 -4.85 -3.76
CA ASN A 435 3.54 -5.26 -5.00
C ASN A 435 4.60 -4.24 -5.41
N ARG A 436 5.70 -4.67 -6.04
CA ARG A 436 6.76 -3.80 -6.56
C ARG A 436 6.21 -2.77 -7.56
N GLN A 437 6.78 -1.57 -7.57
CA GLN A 437 6.43 -0.53 -8.54
C GLN A 437 7.23 -0.64 -9.83
N GLY A 438 8.48 -1.08 -9.73
CA GLY A 438 9.41 -1.24 -10.83
C GLY A 438 10.11 -2.59 -10.86
N GLY A 439 11.03 -2.76 -11.80
CA GLY A 439 11.80 -3.99 -12.01
C GLY A 439 13.24 -3.92 -11.54
N GLY A 440 13.65 -2.83 -10.89
CA GLY A 440 15.03 -2.60 -10.51
C GLY A 440 15.46 -3.32 -9.23
N PRO A 441 16.77 -3.37 -8.94
CA PRO A 441 17.32 -3.95 -7.72
C PRO A 441 17.06 -3.08 -6.48
N ASP A 442 16.71 -1.81 -6.66
CA ASP A 442 16.44 -0.85 -5.58
C ASP A 442 14.97 -0.90 -5.09
N GLU A 443 14.16 -1.82 -5.65
CA GLU A 443 12.79 -2.04 -5.20
C GLU A 443 12.75 -2.59 -3.78
N PRO A 444 11.96 -2.00 -2.89
CA PRO A 444 11.80 -2.49 -1.52
C PRO A 444 11.27 -3.93 -1.47
N PRO A 445 11.38 -4.59 -0.30
CA PRO A 445 10.71 -5.87 -0.07
C PRO A 445 9.21 -5.79 -0.28
N GLY A 446 8.62 -6.89 -0.79
CA GLY A 446 7.20 -6.97 -1.08
C GLY A 446 6.83 -8.17 -1.94
N ARG A 447 5.65 -8.16 -2.54
CA ARG A 447 5.24 -9.16 -3.52
C ARG A 447 6.02 -8.98 -4.83
N GLY A 448 6.35 -10.07 -5.49
CA GLY A 448 7.22 -10.08 -6.67
C GLY A 448 6.58 -9.52 -7.95
N THR A 449 5.25 -9.43 -8.02
CA THR A 449 4.55 -8.83 -9.16
C THR A 449 4.88 -7.34 -9.26
N VAL A 450 5.05 -6.86 -10.49
CA VAL A 450 5.21 -5.41 -10.74
C VAL A 450 3.85 -4.82 -11.06
N ILE A 451 3.39 -3.89 -10.23
CA ILE A 451 2.18 -3.09 -10.43
C ILE A 451 2.62 -1.63 -10.55
N ARG A 452 2.69 -1.18 -11.77
CA ARG A 452 3.15 0.17 -12.09
C ARG A 452 2.11 1.23 -11.74
N LEU A 453 2.56 2.46 -11.64
CA LEU A 453 1.69 3.61 -11.44
C LEU A 453 0.56 3.67 -12.50
N GLU A 454 0.85 3.34 -13.76
CA GLU A 454 -0.12 3.32 -14.85
C GLU A 454 -1.20 2.24 -14.65
N ASP A 455 -0.85 1.08 -14.09
CA ASP A 455 -1.82 0.00 -13.84
C ASP A 455 -2.88 0.45 -12.82
N VAL A 456 -2.46 1.16 -11.76
CA VAL A 456 -3.38 1.76 -10.79
C VAL A 456 -4.22 2.87 -11.40
N TYR A 457 -3.61 3.74 -12.22
CA TYR A 457 -4.32 4.85 -12.87
C TYR A 457 -5.38 4.37 -13.87
N ARG A 458 -5.12 3.27 -14.58
CA ARG A 458 -6.04 2.69 -15.57
C ARG A 458 -7.09 1.76 -14.98
N PHE A 459 -7.09 1.57 -13.67
CA PHE A 459 -8.12 0.76 -13.01
C PHE A 459 -9.50 1.36 -13.22
N ASP A 460 -10.45 0.55 -13.74
CA ASP A 460 -11.85 0.95 -13.90
C ASP A 460 -12.70 0.46 -12.70
N PRO A 461 -13.16 1.37 -11.84
CA PRO A 461 -14.01 1.02 -10.70
C PRO A 461 -15.45 0.66 -11.07
N LEU A 462 -15.88 0.89 -12.30
CA LEU A 462 -17.24 0.60 -12.76
C LEU A 462 -17.22 -0.19 -14.08
N PRO A 463 -16.64 -1.40 -14.10
CA PRO A 463 -16.69 -2.23 -15.31
C PRO A 463 -18.15 -2.52 -15.68
N GLY A 464 -18.39 -2.81 -16.97
CA GLY A 464 -19.72 -2.87 -17.56
C GLY A 464 -20.81 -3.57 -16.75
N PRO A 465 -20.60 -4.78 -16.16
CA PRO A 465 -21.62 -5.43 -15.32
C PRO A 465 -21.96 -4.60 -14.07
N LEU A 466 -20.98 -3.99 -13.42
CA LEU A 466 -21.16 -3.23 -12.17
C LEU A 466 -21.77 -1.83 -12.42
N ALA A 467 -21.62 -1.29 -13.62
CA ALA A 467 -22.16 0.03 -13.96
C ALA A 467 -23.69 0.11 -13.85
N ARG A 468 -24.39 -1.03 -13.94
CA ARG A 468 -25.85 -1.11 -13.77
C ARG A 468 -26.30 -0.83 -12.34
N ASP A 469 -25.45 -1.20 -11.38
CA ASP A 469 -25.70 -1.13 -9.94
C ASP A 469 -24.76 -0.11 -9.26
N ALA A 470 -24.33 0.90 -10.03
CA ALA A 470 -23.35 1.92 -9.61
C ALA A 470 -23.76 2.67 -8.31
N GLN A 471 -25.06 2.74 -8.00
CA GLN A 471 -25.58 3.32 -6.75
C GLN A 471 -25.07 2.59 -5.49
N HIS A 472 -24.71 1.30 -5.60
CA HIS A 472 -24.13 0.50 -4.52
C HIS A 472 -22.62 0.61 -4.43
N VAL A 473 -21.94 1.21 -5.41
CA VAL A 473 -20.49 1.39 -5.36
C VAL A 473 -20.14 2.60 -4.51
N LEU A 474 -19.61 2.36 -3.31
CA LEU A 474 -19.12 3.41 -2.43
C LEU A 474 -17.87 4.08 -2.99
N GLY A 475 -16.98 3.29 -3.59
CA GLY A 475 -15.74 3.77 -4.18
C GLY A 475 -14.63 2.73 -4.23
N VAL A 476 -13.40 3.21 -4.05
CA VAL A 476 -12.16 2.45 -4.23
C VAL A 476 -11.26 2.55 -3.01
N GLN A 477 -10.44 1.52 -2.78
CA GLN A 477 -9.42 1.51 -1.75
C GLN A 477 -8.16 0.78 -2.25
N ALA A 478 -6.98 1.35 -2.00
CA ALA A 478 -5.73 0.63 -2.13
C ALA A 478 -5.32 0.05 -0.78
N ASN A 479 -4.65 -1.11 -0.80
CA ASN A 479 -4.21 -1.81 0.40
C ASN A 479 -2.70 -1.88 0.45
N LEU A 480 -2.11 -1.51 1.59
CA LEU A 480 -0.70 -1.71 1.89
C LEU A 480 -0.59 -2.77 2.99
N TRP A 481 -0.43 -4.03 2.58
CA TRP A 481 -0.07 -5.13 3.45
C TRP A 481 1.41 -5.05 3.81
N THR A 482 1.77 -5.42 5.02
CA THR A 482 3.12 -5.14 5.54
C THR A 482 3.93 -6.37 5.92
N GLU A 483 3.57 -7.57 5.44
CA GLU A 483 4.33 -8.80 5.73
C GLU A 483 5.82 -8.63 5.42
N HIS A 484 6.13 -7.98 4.30
CA HIS A 484 7.49 -7.77 3.83
C HIS A 484 7.97 -6.32 3.97
N ILE A 485 7.10 -5.40 4.44
CA ILE A 485 7.38 -3.97 4.52
C ILE A 485 7.69 -3.60 5.98
N ARG A 486 8.96 -3.65 6.33
CA ARG A 486 9.44 -3.49 7.72
C ARG A 486 9.58 -2.03 8.14
N THR A 487 9.92 -1.12 7.21
CA THR A 487 10.26 0.27 7.52
C THR A 487 9.19 1.27 7.06
N ALA A 488 9.15 2.42 7.72
CA ALA A 488 8.27 3.52 7.31
C ALA A 488 8.65 4.06 5.92
N ALA A 489 9.95 4.09 5.57
CA ALA A 489 10.42 4.54 4.28
C ALA A 489 9.94 3.63 3.14
N ASP A 490 9.99 2.29 3.35
CA ASP A 490 9.48 1.34 2.38
C ASP A 490 7.96 1.46 2.22
N ALA A 491 7.23 1.64 3.34
CA ALA A 491 5.78 1.87 3.30
C ALA A 491 5.42 3.14 2.53
N GLU A 492 6.19 4.22 2.70
CA GLU A 492 6.03 5.45 1.92
C GLU A 492 6.31 5.23 0.43
N TYR A 493 7.45 4.62 0.12
CA TYR A 493 7.84 4.30 -1.26
C TYR A 493 6.77 3.46 -1.96
N MET A 494 6.32 2.38 -1.33
CA MET A 494 5.31 1.48 -1.89
C MET A 494 3.95 2.15 -2.08
N THR A 495 3.62 3.14 -1.26
CA THR A 495 2.35 3.88 -1.35
C THR A 495 2.39 4.96 -2.43
N TRP A 496 3.44 5.75 -2.49
CA TRP A 496 3.51 6.93 -3.36
C TRP A 496 4.41 6.70 -4.59
N PRO A 497 3.95 7.18 -5.77
CA PRO A 497 2.75 7.99 -6.08
C PRO A 497 1.49 7.18 -6.42
N ARG A 498 1.44 5.84 -6.28
CA ARG A 498 0.28 5.02 -6.67
C ARG A 498 -1.01 5.41 -5.96
N ALA A 499 -0.93 5.79 -4.68
CA ALA A 499 -2.09 6.31 -3.96
C ALA A 499 -2.61 7.64 -4.53
N ALA A 500 -1.74 8.49 -5.11
CA ALA A 500 -2.16 9.69 -5.84
C ALA A 500 -2.91 9.36 -7.14
N ALA A 501 -2.48 8.32 -7.85
CA ALA A 501 -3.20 7.80 -9.02
C ALA A 501 -4.60 7.30 -8.64
N LEU A 502 -4.69 6.48 -7.58
CA LEU A 502 -5.99 6.02 -7.07
C LEU A 502 -6.89 7.19 -6.61
N ALA A 503 -6.29 8.20 -5.98
CA ALA A 503 -7.02 9.40 -5.57
C ALA A 503 -7.69 10.08 -6.76
N GLU A 504 -7.01 10.20 -7.91
CA GLU A 504 -7.60 10.75 -9.13
C GLU A 504 -8.67 9.83 -9.73
N VAL A 505 -8.46 8.52 -9.77
CA VAL A 505 -9.46 7.54 -10.22
C VAL A 505 -10.73 7.62 -9.36
N GLY A 506 -10.58 7.78 -8.06
CA GLY A 506 -11.70 7.88 -7.11
C GLY A 506 -12.38 9.25 -7.09
N TRP A 507 -11.66 10.31 -7.44
CA TRP A 507 -12.16 11.68 -7.43
C TRP A 507 -12.74 12.13 -8.77
N SER A 508 -11.99 11.93 -9.88
CA SER A 508 -12.30 12.52 -11.16
C SER A 508 -13.29 11.68 -11.98
N ALA A 509 -14.13 12.35 -12.77
CA ALA A 509 -15.02 11.66 -13.70
C ALA A 509 -14.20 10.93 -14.79
N PRO A 510 -14.67 9.79 -15.34
CA PRO A 510 -13.92 8.99 -16.33
C PRO A 510 -13.45 9.80 -17.55
N ALA A 511 -14.28 10.75 -18.03
CA ALA A 511 -13.93 11.62 -19.15
C ALA A 511 -12.80 12.63 -18.84
N ARG A 512 -12.37 12.75 -17.59
CA ARG A 512 -11.28 13.62 -17.13
C ARG A 512 -9.98 12.86 -16.87
N LEU A 513 -10.02 11.52 -16.88
CA LEU A 513 -8.83 10.70 -16.71
C LEU A 513 -7.99 10.76 -17.98
N ASP A 514 -6.78 11.28 -17.85
CA ASP A 514 -5.79 11.45 -18.92
C ASP A 514 -4.41 11.09 -18.36
N TRP A 515 -3.89 9.94 -18.78
CA TRP A 515 -2.61 9.42 -18.29
C TRP A 515 -1.43 10.34 -18.57
N ASP A 516 -1.35 10.88 -19.79
CA ASP A 516 -0.24 11.77 -20.15
C ASP A 516 -0.32 13.10 -19.41
N GLY A 517 -1.52 13.66 -19.25
CA GLY A 517 -1.77 14.81 -18.40
C GLY A 517 -1.47 14.54 -16.92
N PHE A 518 -1.78 13.35 -16.41
CA PHE A 518 -1.44 12.94 -15.05
C PHE A 518 0.09 12.87 -14.86
N ARG A 519 0.80 12.24 -15.78
CA ARG A 519 2.28 12.19 -15.76
C ARG A 519 2.93 13.56 -15.75
N MET A 520 2.42 14.51 -16.56
CA MET A 520 2.95 15.88 -16.55
C MET A 520 2.79 16.56 -15.19
N ARG A 521 1.65 16.35 -14.51
CA ARG A 521 1.37 16.92 -13.18
C ARG A 521 2.21 16.30 -12.07
N LEU A 522 2.69 15.07 -12.23
CA LEU A 522 3.57 14.40 -11.26
C LEU A 522 4.89 15.15 -11.02
N ALA A 523 5.40 15.92 -11.98
CA ALA A 523 6.62 16.70 -11.78
C ALA A 523 6.48 17.72 -10.63
N ALA A 524 5.33 18.40 -10.57
CA ALA A 524 5.00 19.29 -9.46
C ALA A 524 4.74 18.50 -8.18
N GLU A 525 4.09 17.34 -8.26
CA GLU A 525 3.82 16.49 -7.11
C GLU A 525 5.11 15.97 -6.47
N PHE A 526 6.08 15.52 -7.24
CA PHE A 526 7.38 15.09 -6.74
C PHE A 526 8.17 16.25 -6.10
N THR A 527 7.94 17.48 -6.54
CA THR A 527 8.51 18.66 -5.87
C THR A 527 7.88 18.84 -4.49
N ARG A 528 6.55 18.63 -4.35
CA ARG A 528 5.84 18.64 -3.06
C ARG A 528 6.33 17.51 -2.16
N TYR A 529 6.47 16.29 -2.69
CA TYR A 529 6.96 15.12 -1.92
C TYR A 529 8.35 15.40 -1.33
N ARG A 530 9.29 15.93 -2.13
CA ARG A 530 10.61 16.32 -1.62
C ARG A 530 10.53 17.38 -0.54
N ALA A 531 9.68 18.39 -0.72
CA ALA A 531 9.52 19.48 0.26
C ALA A 531 8.89 18.98 1.57
N LEU A 532 8.03 17.98 1.52
CA LEU A 532 7.35 17.38 2.67
C LEU A 532 8.11 16.18 3.27
N GLY A 533 9.25 15.79 2.66
CA GLY A 533 10.04 14.64 3.11
C GLY A 533 9.34 13.30 2.93
N ILE A 534 8.48 13.15 1.91
CA ILE A 534 7.83 11.90 1.54
C ILE A 534 8.82 11.07 0.72
N HIS A 535 9.03 9.83 1.10
CA HIS A 535 9.77 8.87 0.30
C HIS A 535 8.82 8.27 -0.77
N TYR A 536 9.24 8.26 -2.03
CA TYR A 536 8.35 7.89 -3.15
C TYR A 536 9.13 7.24 -4.29
N SER A 537 8.45 6.47 -5.14
CA SER A 537 9.02 5.95 -6.38
C SER A 537 8.91 6.98 -7.51
N ASP A 538 9.98 7.16 -8.27
CA ASP A 538 9.99 7.95 -9.50
C ASP A 538 10.18 7.09 -10.76
N ASP A 539 10.01 5.80 -10.65
CA ASP A 539 10.16 4.78 -11.71
C ASP A 539 9.41 5.13 -13.00
N VAL A 540 8.29 5.87 -12.89
CA VAL A 540 7.50 6.33 -14.05
C VAL A 540 8.32 7.21 -15.01
N PHE A 541 9.40 7.82 -14.53
CA PHE A 541 10.32 8.65 -15.32
C PHE A 541 11.69 7.98 -15.54
N ALA A 542 11.93 6.82 -14.91
CA ALA A 542 13.19 6.10 -15.06
C ALA A 542 13.35 5.58 -16.49
N PRO A 543 14.53 5.72 -17.10
CA PRO A 543 14.80 5.08 -18.38
C PRO A 543 14.83 3.56 -18.20
N PRO A 544 14.49 2.78 -19.26
CA PRO A 544 14.65 1.33 -19.22
C PRO A 544 16.08 0.95 -18.84
N ARG A 545 16.21 0.05 -17.86
CA ARG A 545 17.51 -0.44 -17.44
C ARG A 545 18.08 -1.37 -18.52
N LEU A 546 19.18 -0.98 -19.12
CA LEU A 546 19.91 -1.76 -20.11
C LEU A 546 21.18 -2.32 -19.46
N LEU A 547 21.28 -3.65 -19.41
CA LEU A 547 22.43 -4.35 -18.84
C LEU A 547 23.37 -4.86 -19.93
N ALA A 548 24.65 -4.59 -19.76
CA ALA A 548 25.70 -5.22 -20.56
C ALA A 548 26.00 -6.64 -20.03
N PRO A 549 26.52 -7.56 -20.86
CA PRO A 549 26.76 -8.95 -20.46
C PRO A 549 27.70 -9.15 -19.26
N PHE A 550 28.52 -8.16 -18.94
CA PHE A 550 29.50 -8.19 -17.85
C PHE A 550 29.12 -7.29 -16.66
N ASP A 551 27.95 -6.67 -16.70
CA ASP A 551 27.41 -5.96 -15.56
C ASP A 551 27.02 -6.94 -14.43
N ARG A 552 26.79 -6.43 -13.24
CA ARG A 552 26.13 -7.23 -12.21
C ARG A 552 24.66 -7.38 -12.55
N HIS A 553 24.21 -8.61 -12.60
CA HIS A 553 22.81 -8.98 -12.73
C HIS A 553 22.27 -9.34 -11.35
N PHE A 554 21.46 -8.48 -10.78
CA PHE A 554 20.79 -8.74 -9.52
C PHE A 554 19.68 -9.78 -9.71
N SER A 555 19.20 -10.39 -8.66
CA SER A 555 18.11 -11.37 -8.74
C SER A 555 16.87 -10.83 -9.48
N GLN A 556 16.60 -9.52 -9.34
CA GLN A 556 15.51 -8.81 -10.04
C GLN A 556 15.73 -8.70 -11.55
N ASP A 557 16.97 -8.79 -12.01
CA ASP A 557 17.36 -8.78 -13.45
C ASP A 557 17.30 -10.19 -14.08
N LEU A 558 17.27 -11.23 -13.26
CA LEU A 558 17.21 -12.62 -13.68
C LEU A 558 15.74 -13.06 -13.83
N LYS A 559 15.51 -14.08 -14.67
CA LYS A 559 14.20 -14.70 -14.73
C LYS A 559 14.09 -15.79 -13.68
N THR A 560 13.02 -15.84 -12.93
CA THR A 560 12.69 -17.02 -12.13
C THR A 560 12.29 -18.18 -13.05
N CYS A 561 12.58 -19.42 -12.66
CA CYS A 561 12.23 -20.59 -13.48
C CYS A 561 10.72 -20.82 -13.57
N ALA A 562 9.99 -20.40 -12.54
CA ALA A 562 8.55 -20.43 -12.46
C ALA A 562 8.03 -19.08 -11.96
N SER A 563 6.71 -18.95 -11.86
CA SER A 563 6.04 -17.76 -11.33
C SER A 563 4.90 -18.21 -10.38
N LYS A 564 5.24 -19.12 -9.45
CA LYS A 564 4.26 -19.73 -8.55
C LYS A 564 3.98 -18.85 -7.35
N LEU A 565 5.04 -18.46 -6.64
CA LEU A 565 4.97 -17.54 -5.50
C LEU A 565 6.25 -16.70 -5.46
N VAL A 566 6.29 -15.67 -6.30
CA VAL A 566 7.44 -14.77 -6.43
C VAL A 566 7.30 -13.65 -5.42
N LEU A 567 8.35 -13.46 -4.62
CA LEU A 567 8.45 -12.44 -3.59
C LEU A 567 9.80 -11.71 -3.71
N ASN A 568 9.83 -10.46 -3.27
CA ASN A 568 11.03 -9.65 -3.12
C ASN A 568 11.34 -9.61 -1.61
N LEU A 569 12.34 -10.37 -1.17
CA LEU A 569 12.57 -10.68 0.24
C LEU A 569 13.86 -10.10 0.76
N GLU A 570 13.86 -9.59 2.00
CA GLU A 570 15.06 -9.14 2.68
C GLU A 570 15.95 -10.31 3.16
N ASP A 571 17.27 -10.07 3.20
CA ASP A 571 18.22 -10.92 3.90
C ASP A 571 17.88 -11.03 5.40
N ASP A 572 18.33 -12.09 6.05
CA ASP A 572 18.11 -12.30 7.49
C ASP A 572 18.79 -11.23 8.36
N ALA A 573 19.90 -10.66 7.89
CA ALA A 573 20.68 -9.66 8.64
C ALA A 573 21.07 -8.44 7.75
N PRO A 574 21.43 -7.30 8.36
CA PRO A 574 21.45 -7.01 9.79
C PRO A 574 20.05 -6.77 10.38
N LEU A 575 19.90 -6.94 11.71
CA LEU A 575 18.62 -6.71 12.40
C LEU A 575 18.16 -5.25 12.34
N ALA A 576 19.09 -4.32 12.21
CA ALA A 576 18.83 -2.89 12.07
C ALA A 576 19.56 -2.31 10.85
N GLY A 577 18.92 -1.36 10.17
CA GLY A 577 19.45 -0.74 8.96
C GLY A 577 19.06 -1.48 7.67
N PRO A 578 19.66 -1.09 6.54
CA PRO A 578 19.36 -1.66 5.23
C PRO A 578 19.78 -3.13 5.15
N ARG A 579 18.96 -3.94 4.48
CA ARG A 579 19.25 -5.33 4.13
C ARG A 579 19.26 -5.48 2.62
N ALA A 580 20.01 -6.46 2.11
CA ALA A 580 19.90 -6.86 0.72
C ALA A 580 18.51 -7.44 0.45
N VAL A 581 18.06 -7.31 -0.79
CA VAL A 581 16.72 -7.74 -1.20
C VAL A 581 16.84 -8.65 -2.42
N PHE A 582 16.19 -9.79 -2.37
CA PHE A 582 16.27 -10.85 -3.38
C PHE A 582 14.92 -11.13 -4.00
N LEU A 583 14.85 -11.20 -5.32
CA LEU A 583 13.68 -11.74 -6.00
C LEU A 583 13.75 -13.26 -6.02
N VAL A 584 12.78 -13.92 -5.39
CA VAL A 584 12.75 -15.38 -5.22
C VAL A 584 11.37 -15.92 -5.52
N ASP A 585 11.27 -17.01 -6.30
CA ASP A 585 10.07 -17.86 -6.25
C ASP A 585 10.27 -18.89 -5.14
N ILE A 586 9.58 -18.75 -4.02
CA ILE A 586 9.78 -19.62 -2.85
C ILE A 586 9.32 -21.05 -3.08
N MET A 587 8.47 -21.30 -4.09
CA MET A 587 8.02 -22.65 -4.46
C MET A 587 9.01 -23.36 -5.40
N GLU A 588 9.83 -22.60 -6.10
CA GLU A 588 10.85 -23.12 -7.03
C GLU A 588 12.07 -22.18 -7.09
N PRO A 589 12.93 -22.19 -6.06
CA PRO A 589 14.04 -21.24 -5.93
C PRO A 589 15.11 -21.51 -6.99
N CYS A 590 14.99 -20.88 -8.15
CA CYS A 590 15.99 -20.90 -9.21
C CYS A 590 15.89 -19.68 -10.13
N TRP A 591 17.01 -19.34 -10.77
CA TRP A 591 17.14 -18.16 -11.62
C TRP A 591 17.79 -18.51 -12.94
N LEU A 592 17.38 -17.83 -14.01
CA LEU A 592 17.86 -18.02 -15.37
C LEU A 592 18.54 -16.76 -15.89
N MET A 593 19.74 -16.92 -16.43
CA MET A 593 20.47 -15.88 -17.19
C MET A 593 20.62 -16.37 -18.63
N PRO A 594 19.80 -15.88 -19.57
CA PRO A 594 19.85 -16.31 -20.97
C PRO A 594 20.99 -15.65 -21.74
N ALA A 595 21.28 -16.20 -22.92
CA ALA A 595 22.15 -15.62 -23.94
C ALA A 595 23.63 -15.41 -23.52
N VAL A 596 24.19 -16.34 -22.74
CA VAL A 596 25.61 -16.33 -22.34
C VAL A 596 26.44 -17.07 -23.38
N ASP A 597 27.41 -16.39 -24.01
CA ASP A 597 28.34 -16.98 -24.98
C ASP A 597 29.50 -17.69 -24.28
N LEU A 598 29.47 -19.02 -24.21
CA LEU A 598 30.49 -19.89 -23.61
C LEU A 598 31.56 -20.36 -24.59
N SER A 599 31.62 -19.83 -25.82
CA SER A 599 32.67 -20.13 -26.77
C SER A 599 34.06 -19.60 -26.36
N ARG A 600 34.07 -18.62 -25.45
CA ARG A 600 35.27 -18.00 -24.84
C ARG A 600 35.36 -18.29 -23.35
N PRO A 601 36.57 -18.21 -22.75
CA PRO A 601 36.69 -18.38 -21.31
C PRO A 601 35.93 -17.30 -20.58
N LEU A 602 35.08 -17.73 -19.65
CA LEU A 602 34.38 -16.83 -18.70
C LEU A 602 34.54 -17.33 -17.29
N THR A 603 34.51 -16.40 -16.36
CA THR A 603 34.47 -16.67 -14.93
C THR A 603 33.19 -16.08 -14.35
N LEU A 604 32.63 -16.78 -13.37
CA LEU A 604 31.45 -16.36 -12.61
C LEU A 604 31.88 -15.90 -11.22
N THR A 605 31.35 -14.77 -10.81
CA THR A 605 31.27 -14.33 -9.39
C THR A 605 29.80 -14.26 -9.02
N ALA A 606 29.44 -14.78 -7.86
CA ALA A 606 28.09 -14.73 -7.32
C ALA A 606 28.10 -14.19 -5.88
N ALA A 607 27.16 -13.36 -5.56
CA ALA A 607 26.84 -12.97 -4.19
C ALA A 607 25.53 -13.64 -3.79
N VAL A 608 25.51 -14.19 -2.57
CA VAL A 608 24.37 -14.94 -2.06
C VAL A 608 24.04 -14.50 -0.63
N GLY A 609 22.79 -14.61 -0.26
CA GLY A 609 22.29 -14.31 1.08
C GLY A 609 21.35 -15.38 1.60
N GLN A 610 20.88 -15.19 2.83
CA GLN A 610 20.01 -16.11 3.54
C GLN A 610 18.67 -15.44 3.83
N VAL A 611 17.58 -16.06 3.41
CA VAL A 611 16.22 -15.59 3.68
C VAL A 611 15.55 -16.54 4.64
N PRO A 612 14.95 -16.07 5.74
CA PRO A 612 14.13 -16.93 6.60
C PRO A 612 12.98 -17.53 5.81
N PHE A 613 12.81 -18.85 5.88
CA PHE A 613 11.62 -19.49 5.30
C PHE A 613 10.49 -19.46 6.32
N ASN A 614 9.74 -18.37 6.33
CA ASN A 614 8.66 -18.10 7.29
C ASN A 614 7.30 -17.97 6.59
N PHE A 615 6.91 -19.01 5.84
CA PHE A 615 5.68 -19.02 5.04
C PHE A 615 4.78 -20.19 5.40
N GLN A 616 3.53 -19.91 5.76
CA GLN A 616 2.48 -20.89 6.01
C GLN A 616 1.77 -21.28 4.71
N ILE A 617 2.40 -22.12 3.92
CA ILE A 617 1.87 -22.65 2.66
C ILE A 617 1.34 -24.08 2.80
N ARG A 618 1.14 -24.56 4.04
CA ARG A 618 0.51 -25.84 4.38
C ARG A 618 1.15 -27.03 3.65
N GLN A 619 0.31 -27.89 3.07
CA GLN A 619 0.74 -29.08 2.31
C GLN A 619 1.62 -28.74 1.08
N ASP A 620 1.58 -27.50 0.61
CA ASP A 620 2.37 -27.08 -0.54
C ASP A 620 3.87 -27.01 -0.24
N VAL A 621 4.27 -26.96 1.04
CA VAL A 621 5.68 -27.16 1.46
C VAL A 621 6.24 -28.45 0.84
N GLY A 622 5.48 -29.54 0.83
CA GLY A 622 5.90 -30.82 0.27
C GLY A 622 6.08 -30.83 -1.26
N LYS A 623 5.65 -29.77 -1.95
CA LYS A 623 5.85 -29.59 -3.41
C LYS A 623 7.17 -28.89 -3.74
N ILE A 624 7.83 -28.26 -2.75
CA ILE A 624 9.13 -27.61 -2.95
C ILE A 624 10.20 -28.68 -3.08
N ARG A 625 10.92 -28.66 -4.19
CA ARG A 625 11.99 -29.60 -4.46
C ARG A 625 13.34 -28.94 -4.28
N LEU A 626 14.13 -29.46 -3.37
CA LEU A 626 15.52 -29.06 -3.14
C LEU A 626 16.45 -30.16 -3.67
N ASP A 627 17.55 -29.76 -4.28
CA ASP A 627 18.61 -30.68 -4.67
C ASP A 627 19.42 -31.09 -3.44
N ALA A 628 19.82 -32.36 -3.35
CA ALA A 628 20.57 -32.88 -2.23
C ALA A 628 22.02 -32.32 -2.24
N PRO A 629 22.49 -31.71 -1.13
CA PRO A 629 23.82 -31.13 -1.10
C PRO A 629 24.91 -32.18 -0.96
N ARG A 630 26.08 -31.88 -1.54
CA ARG A 630 27.30 -32.71 -1.44
C ARG A 630 28.17 -32.32 -0.23
N THR A 631 28.05 -31.06 0.21
CA THR A 631 28.75 -30.54 1.38
C THR A 631 27.78 -30.23 2.51
N PRO A 632 28.23 -30.11 3.77
CA PRO A 632 27.35 -29.79 4.87
C PRO A 632 26.64 -28.45 4.75
N ALA A 633 27.29 -27.44 4.14
CA ALA A 633 26.73 -26.10 3.95
C ALA A 633 25.88 -25.95 2.69
N GLY A 634 25.95 -26.93 1.78
CA GLY A 634 25.31 -26.84 0.47
C GLY A 634 26.15 -26.15 -0.59
N GLU A 635 25.58 -26.02 -1.78
CA GLU A 635 26.24 -25.45 -2.94
C GLU A 635 25.30 -24.59 -3.76
N LEU A 636 25.85 -23.54 -4.40
CA LEU A 636 25.25 -22.92 -5.57
C LEU A 636 25.67 -23.71 -6.82
N GLU A 637 24.74 -24.28 -7.52
CA GLU A 637 24.93 -25.03 -8.74
C GLU A 637 24.54 -24.19 -9.98
N VAL A 638 25.41 -24.25 -11.01
CA VAL A 638 25.14 -23.64 -12.31
C VAL A 638 24.96 -24.76 -13.34
N ARG A 639 23.84 -24.76 -14.04
CA ARG A 639 23.49 -25.74 -15.09
C ARG A 639 23.32 -25.03 -16.42
N LEU A 640 23.46 -25.75 -17.52
CA LEU A 640 23.36 -25.20 -18.88
C LEU A 640 22.05 -25.64 -19.56
N ASP A 641 21.37 -24.67 -20.20
CA ASP A 641 20.19 -24.86 -21.07
C ASP A 641 18.98 -25.50 -20.37
N GLY A 642 18.95 -25.44 -19.06
CA GLY A 642 17.89 -25.94 -18.22
C GLY A 642 18.34 -26.12 -16.78
N CYS A 643 17.39 -26.42 -15.91
CA CYS A 643 17.62 -26.57 -14.48
C CYS A 643 17.71 -28.05 -14.05
N ASP A 644 17.51 -28.97 -14.97
CA ASP A 644 17.66 -30.42 -14.79
C ASP A 644 19.05 -30.89 -15.19
N GLY A 645 19.43 -32.08 -14.71
CA GLY A 645 20.73 -32.69 -15.10
C GLY A 645 21.88 -32.31 -14.17
N SER A 646 23.11 -32.69 -14.57
CA SER A 646 24.30 -32.46 -13.77
C SER A 646 24.76 -31.01 -13.81
N PRO A 647 25.24 -30.44 -12.70
CA PRO A 647 25.76 -29.08 -12.69
C PRO A 647 27.06 -28.99 -13.49
N ALA A 648 27.17 -27.94 -14.31
CA ALA A 648 28.37 -27.58 -15.05
C ALA A 648 29.41 -26.86 -14.17
N LEU A 649 28.97 -26.19 -13.12
CA LEU A 649 29.81 -25.56 -12.10
C LEU A 649 29.13 -25.69 -10.74
N THR A 650 29.92 -25.87 -9.71
CA THR A 650 29.45 -25.94 -8.32
C THR A 650 30.31 -25.02 -7.43
N LEU A 651 29.66 -24.15 -6.66
CA LEU A 651 30.30 -23.21 -5.73
C LEU A 651 29.86 -23.56 -4.30
N PRO A 652 30.81 -23.97 -3.39
CA PRO A 652 30.45 -24.28 -2.01
C PRO A 652 29.92 -23.07 -1.25
N LEU A 653 28.87 -23.26 -0.46
CA LEU A 653 28.26 -22.21 0.39
C LEU A 653 28.94 -22.06 1.76
N ALA A 654 29.96 -22.83 2.10
CA ALA A 654 30.63 -22.76 3.40
C ALA A 654 31.09 -21.34 3.79
N PRO A 655 31.62 -20.49 2.89
CA PRO A 655 31.93 -19.10 3.25
C PRO A 655 30.71 -18.25 3.61
N ALA A 656 29.58 -18.52 2.98
CA ALA A 656 28.33 -17.80 3.22
C ALA A 656 27.61 -18.33 4.47
N ALA A 657 27.65 -19.62 4.73
CA ALA A 657 27.03 -20.23 5.91
C ALA A 657 27.63 -19.78 7.25
N ALA A 658 28.80 -19.15 7.22
CA ALA A 658 29.45 -18.57 8.40
C ALA A 658 29.10 -17.09 8.62
N ASN A 659 28.21 -16.52 7.80
CA ASN A 659 27.88 -15.10 7.78
C ASN A 659 26.36 -14.96 7.57
N ASP A 660 25.72 -14.15 8.37
CA ASP A 660 24.27 -13.91 8.30
C ASP A 660 23.89 -12.84 7.26
N ALA A 661 24.88 -12.20 6.60
CA ALA A 661 24.66 -11.19 5.55
C ALA A 661 25.20 -11.68 4.19
N VAL A 662 24.90 -10.91 3.14
CA VAL A 662 25.36 -11.22 1.78
C VAL A 662 26.86 -11.53 1.73
N THR A 663 27.20 -12.65 1.13
CA THR A 663 28.57 -13.13 0.96
C THR A 663 28.91 -13.34 -0.51
N VAL A 664 30.01 -12.74 -0.95
CA VAL A 664 30.55 -12.96 -2.30
C VAL A 664 31.32 -14.29 -2.30
N LEU A 665 30.86 -15.25 -3.09
CA LEU A 665 31.51 -16.53 -3.24
C LEU A 665 32.82 -16.42 -4.05
N PRO A 666 33.78 -17.34 -3.87
CA PRO A 666 34.99 -17.37 -4.65
C PRO A 666 34.72 -17.44 -6.15
N ARG A 667 35.43 -16.62 -6.91
CA ARG A 667 35.34 -16.59 -8.37
C ARG A 667 35.71 -17.93 -8.97
N ALA A 668 34.93 -18.43 -9.92
CA ALA A 668 35.18 -19.73 -10.56
C ALA A 668 35.05 -19.66 -12.08
N ALA A 669 35.84 -20.49 -12.76
CA ALA A 669 35.79 -20.60 -14.22
C ALA A 669 34.56 -21.40 -14.64
N LEU A 670 33.80 -20.87 -15.61
CA LEU A 670 32.74 -21.60 -16.29
C LEU A 670 33.36 -22.59 -17.29
N PRO A 671 32.75 -23.76 -17.48
CA PRO A 671 33.21 -24.70 -18.51
C PRO A 671 33.02 -24.08 -19.90
N ARG A 672 33.95 -24.36 -20.81
CA ARG A 672 33.79 -24.03 -22.24
C ARG A 672 32.75 -24.97 -22.83
N ALA A 673 31.68 -24.42 -23.41
CA ALA A 673 30.61 -25.19 -24.04
C ALA A 673 30.40 -24.59 -25.42
N GLY A 674 30.81 -24.41 -26.36
CA GLY A 674 30.69 -23.74 -27.68
C GLY A 674 29.29 -23.21 -27.95
N GLY A 675 29.19 -21.91 -28.15
CA GLY A 675 27.93 -21.25 -28.47
C GLY A 675 27.27 -20.47 -27.32
N VAL A 676 25.99 -20.13 -27.52
CA VAL A 676 25.20 -19.35 -26.61
C VAL A 676 24.29 -20.26 -25.77
N HIS A 677 24.35 -20.11 -24.49
CA HIS A 677 23.64 -20.96 -23.52
C HIS A 677 22.80 -20.11 -22.55
N THR A 678 21.85 -20.76 -21.88
CA THR A 678 21.17 -20.21 -20.68
C THR A 678 21.82 -20.81 -19.44
N LEU A 679 22.27 -19.96 -18.52
CA LEU A 679 22.71 -20.42 -17.19
C LEU A 679 21.49 -20.52 -16.28
N CYS A 680 21.33 -21.69 -15.64
CA CYS A 680 20.38 -21.90 -14.57
C CYS A 680 21.14 -22.00 -13.24
N PHE A 681 20.74 -21.19 -12.28
CA PHE A 681 21.28 -21.14 -10.93
C PHE A 681 20.30 -21.78 -9.95
N ARG A 682 20.77 -22.77 -9.17
CA ARG A 682 20.00 -23.45 -8.12
C ARG A 682 20.85 -23.67 -6.90
N PHE A 683 20.20 -23.80 -5.74
CA PHE A 683 20.89 -24.18 -4.51
C PHE A 683 20.61 -25.65 -4.18
N ALA A 684 21.69 -26.41 -3.90
CA ALA A 684 21.60 -27.71 -3.27
C ALA A 684 21.73 -27.52 -1.76
N GLN A 685 20.65 -27.81 -1.02
CA GLN A 685 20.57 -27.57 0.43
C GLN A 685 19.68 -28.61 1.13
N ARG A 686 19.84 -28.79 2.44
CA ARG A 686 19.12 -29.84 3.21
C ARG A 686 17.74 -29.42 3.69
N GLY A 687 17.52 -28.16 3.92
CA GLY A 687 16.29 -27.62 4.50
C GLY A 687 15.86 -26.33 3.79
N LEU A 688 14.66 -25.87 4.10
CA LEU A 688 14.12 -24.63 3.57
C LEU A 688 14.52 -23.40 4.39
N ASP A 689 14.90 -23.60 5.66
CA ASP A 689 15.26 -22.50 6.55
C ASP A 689 16.71 -22.63 7.01
N PRO A 690 17.61 -21.69 6.62
CA PRO A 690 17.35 -20.57 5.71
C PRO A 690 17.19 -21.00 4.25
N LEU A 691 16.40 -20.24 3.49
CA LEU A 691 16.35 -20.34 2.03
C LEU A 691 17.51 -19.54 1.45
N TRP A 692 18.37 -20.15 0.65
CA TRP A 692 19.44 -19.45 -0.05
C TRP A 692 18.90 -18.69 -1.25
N ALA A 693 19.39 -17.46 -1.45
CA ALA A 693 19.02 -16.59 -2.55
C ALA A 693 20.25 -15.94 -3.21
N ILE A 694 20.13 -15.63 -4.49
CA ILE A 694 21.11 -14.84 -5.23
C ILE A 694 20.84 -13.36 -4.96
N ASP A 695 21.86 -12.63 -4.53
CA ASP A 695 21.86 -11.18 -4.58
C ASP A 695 22.19 -10.70 -5.99
N TRP A 696 23.36 -11.05 -6.50
CA TRP A 696 23.74 -10.79 -7.87
C TRP A 696 24.72 -11.85 -8.41
N VAL A 697 24.78 -11.92 -9.73
CA VAL A 697 25.79 -12.67 -10.48
C VAL A 697 26.51 -11.75 -11.46
N GLN A 698 27.80 -12.02 -11.69
CA GLN A 698 28.61 -11.27 -12.65
C GLN A 698 29.52 -12.21 -13.43
N LEU A 699 29.49 -12.07 -14.76
CA LEU A 699 30.43 -12.72 -15.66
C LEU A 699 31.65 -11.82 -15.89
N SER A 700 32.81 -12.42 -16.10
CA SER A 700 34.02 -11.71 -16.49
C SER A 700 34.84 -12.57 -17.47
N PRO A 701 35.54 -11.94 -18.43
CA PRO A 701 36.47 -12.64 -19.32
C PRO A 701 37.61 -13.34 -18.60
#